data_fa617db959c88e66aca6fffc6f52ac4c
#
_entry.id   fa617db959c88e66aca6fffc6f52ac4c
#
_cell.length_a   1.000
_cell.length_b   1.000
_cell.length_c   1.000
_cell.angle_alpha   90.00
_cell.angle_beta   90.00
_cell.angle_gamma   90.00
#
_symmetry.space_group_name_H-M   'P 1'
#
loop_
_entity.id
_entity.type
_entity.pdbx_description
1 polymer ?
#
loop_
_entity_poly.entity_id
_entity_poly.type
_entity_poly.pdbx_seq_one_letter_code
_entity_poly.pdbx_strand_id
1 'polypeptide(L)'
;MWMMLQDSYTWNACVCCLFSWESLGETGNSLTSGRLRSIMRLSSLLAVFRPALPLILGLSLGCSLSLLMVSWTQGETDEGCGDELGNGGLLHSDHIRDLQDGKDGDGNEDFQPRIVPYHKDPNKPHKKVLRTRYIHTELDIRERLLVGILSSRATLNTLGVAVNKTIAHHFHRTFFFTGLRSAKAPHGMAVVAHGDDRPVWLMYETIRHLHQHHGNEYDWFYLAQDDTYTQAERVMELVNHLSAGQDMYMGRAEEFIGGEERARYCHGGYGYLLSRSLLDRLQPHLDSCRNDILSVRPDEWLGRCIIDYLGLSCVEKHHEMTYRYFELQKNVDPEREDSAQFKNAFTVHPVSEPALMYRLHKCYNQIELDWTYAQIQQLQMQINNISDLTPEGKAGATWPIGINPPFRPKTRFEVINWEYFTEEHIYSCADSSPKCELRGADRADVISVLETAVAHLNERYQPQLRFRKRRLLNGYRRFDPTRGMEYVLDLALEAFTQKGHSQVIAKRVSLLKPLSVVEIIPMPYVTEATRVQVILPVTAHDQDFVGNFLDMYVMNALDTHDNALLTFLFIYDHFDAQRVSQTDVFASVKAMIGEVEKRYGDVKIPWISVKTEVPSQVKLMDIISKKHPVDTLFFLASVWTEVNSDFLNRCRMNAISNWQVFFPIHFQEYSPALIYRDQQPSAASSFASETLRDGHFDRHVFEEACFYNADYMAARTKMAADILDNDELLESMDVYEIFVRYSGLHVFRAVEPALVQKYVHRECNPRFSEDIYHRCVLSNLEGLASRSHLAMALFEQEQANST
;
A
#
# COMPACT_ATOMS: atom_id res chain seq x y z
N MET A 1 9.85 22.58 -17.64
CA MET A 1 10.75 22.27 -16.53
C MET A 1 11.60 21.03 -16.78
N TRP A 2 11.04 19.94 -17.29
CA TRP A 2 11.78 18.73 -17.68
C TRP A 2 12.71 18.94 -18.90
N MET A 3 12.31 19.72 -19.88
CA MET A 3 13.16 20.10 -21.02
C MET A 3 14.38 20.95 -20.62
N MET A 4 14.26 21.77 -19.56
CA MET A 4 15.42 22.50 -19.01
C MET A 4 16.44 21.58 -18.30
N LEU A 5 16.01 20.40 -17.81
CA LEU A 5 16.91 19.42 -17.20
C LEU A 5 17.71 18.64 -18.25
N GLN A 6 17.16 18.37 -19.42
CA GLN A 6 17.89 17.76 -20.53
C GLN A 6 18.94 18.73 -21.12
N ASP A 7 18.59 20.01 -21.21
CA ASP A 7 19.55 21.05 -21.61
C ASP A 7 20.63 21.29 -20.54
N SER A 8 20.35 21.07 -19.26
CA SER A 8 21.37 21.18 -18.21
C SER A 8 22.40 20.04 -18.25
N TYR A 9 22.01 18.85 -18.69
CA TYR A 9 22.95 17.72 -18.92
C TYR A 9 23.84 17.95 -20.15
N THR A 10 23.29 18.48 -21.23
CA THR A 10 24.07 18.86 -22.41
C THR A 10 24.97 20.03 -22.11
N TRP A 11 24.54 20.96 -21.26
CA TRP A 11 25.36 22.11 -20.83
C TRP A 11 26.50 21.68 -19.90
N ASN A 12 26.28 20.78 -18.97
CA ASN A 12 27.35 20.20 -18.15
C ASN A 12 28.35 19.37 -18.99
N ALA A 13 27.88 18.65 -20.00
CA ALA A 13 28.78 17.98 -20.95
C ALA A 13 29.60 18.96 -21.79
N CYS A 14 29.02 20.08 -22.22
CA CYS A 14 29.73 21.14 -22.91
C CYS A 14 30.77 21.87 -22.04
N VAL A 15 30.45 22.09 -20.74
CA VAL A 15 31.40 22.70 -19.80
C VAL A 15 32.55 21.76 -19.51
N CYS A 16 32.32 20.45 -19.39
CA CYS A 16 33.40 19.44 -19.29
C CYS A 16 34.24 19.34 -20.55
N CYS A 17 33.66 19.45 -21.74
CA CYS A 17 34.43 19.47 -23.00
C CYS A 17 35.28 20.74 -23.16
N LEU A 18 34.87 21.92 -22.65
CA LEU A 18 35.69 23.13 -22.67
C LEU A 18 36.88 23.04 -21.72
N PHE A 19 36.79 22.32 -20.63
CA PHE A 19 37.93 22.09 -19.74
C PHE A 19 38.85 20.94 -20.18
N SER A 20 38.40 20.03 -21.02
CA SER A 20 39.23 18.93 -21.51
C SER A 20 40.03 19.27 -22.77
N TRP A 21 39.82 20.44 -23.41
CA TRP A 21 40.53 20.81 -24.62
C TRP A 21 41.81 21.59 -24.35
N GLU A 22 42.10 21.98 -23.10
CA GLU A 22 43.39 22.63 -22.74
C GLU A 22 44.53 21.67 -22.39
N SER A 23 44.30 20.36 -22.46
CA SER A 23 45.34 19.35 -22.12
C SER A 23 45.97 18.60 -23.29
N LEU A 24 45.68 18.98 -24.53
CA LEU A 24 46.29 18.36 -25.72
C LEU A 24 46.90 19.43 -26.64
N GLY A 25 48.14 19.75 -26.37
CA GLY A 25 48.95 20.49 -27.31
C GLY A 25 50.04 21.40 -26.69
N GLU A 26 51.12 20.79 -26.31
CA GLU A 26 52.45 21.45 -26.42
C GLU A 26 53.54 20.44 -26.13
N THR A 27 54.13 19.93 -27.19
CA THR A 27 55.49 19.43 -27.19
C THR A 27 56.38 20.48 -27.87
N GLY A 28 57.33 21.02 -27.10
CA GLY A 28 58.45 21.63 -27.76
C GLY A 28 58.82 23.05 -27.26
N ASN A 29 59.81 23.10 -26.38
CA ASN A 29 60.85 24.13 -26.18
C ASN A 29 60.50 25.62 -26.30
N SER A 30 60.47 26.33 -25.19
CA SER A 30 61.48 27.32 -24.79
C SER A 30 61.07 28.09 -23.53
N LEU A 31 62.05 28.28 -22.68
CA LEU A 31 62.00 28.87 -21.37
C LEU A 31 61.81 30.42 -21.42
N THR A 32 61.11 30.93 -20.43
CA THR A 32 61.30 32.30 -19.85
C THR A 32 60.49 33.47 -20.32
N SER A 33 59.37 33.36 -21.05
CA SER A 33 58.57 34.60 -21.23
C SER A 33 57.04 34.39 -21.17
N GLY A 34 56.58 33.16 -20.87
CA GLY A 34 55.17 32.77 -20.96
C GLY A 34 54.30 33.10 -19.74
N ARG A 35 54.84 33.21 -18.53
CA ARG A 35 54.04 33.39 -17.30
C ARG A 35 53.40 34.78 -17.15
N LEU A 36 54.02 35.83 -17.64
CA LEU A 36 53.41 37.15 -17.54
C LEU A 36 52.31 37.41 -18.59
N ARG A 37 52.40 36.78 -19.76
CA ARG A 37 51.32 36.88 -20.77
C ARG A 37 50.11 36.04 -20.47
N SER A 38 50.24 34.89 -19.79
CA SER A 38 49.11 34.09 -19.32
C SER A 38 48.29 34.79 -18.21
N ILE A 39 48.99 35.45 -17.27
CA ILE A 39 48.31 36.20 -16.19
C ILE A 39 47.57 37.43 -16.75
N MET A 40 48.12 38.11 -17.73
CA MET A 40 47.44 39.24 -18.39
C MET A 40 46.22 38.83 -19.21
N ARG A 41 46.23 37.65 -19.85
CA ARG A 41 45.06 37.12 -20.56
C ARG A 41 43.96 36.64 -19.62
N LEU A 42 44.33 36.05 -18.47
CA LEU A 42 43.36 35.65 -17.46
C LEU A 42 42.70 36.86 -16.79
N SER A 43 43.46 37.91 -16.52
CA SER A 43 42.93 39.16 -15.96
C SER A 43 42.02 39.92 -16.93
N SER A 44 42.29 39.88 -18.23
CA SER A 44 41.42 40.49 -19.23
C SER A 44 40.13 39.69 -19.46
N LEU A 45 40.15 38.35 -19.40
CA LEU A 45 38.97 37.52 -19.44
C LEU A 45 38.12 37.71 -18.18
N LEU A 46 38.71 37.73 -16.99
CA LEU A 46 38.02 38.04 -15.75
C LEU A 46 37.40 39.46 -15.74
N ALA A 47 37.99 40.44 -16.41
CA ALA A 47 37.43 41.77 -16.54
C ALA A 47 36.19 41.80 -17.46
N VAL A 48 36.15 40.99 -18.50
CA VAL A 48 35.01 40.89 -19.42
C VAL A 48 33.84 40.15 -18.78
N PHE A 49 34.11 39.14 -17.93
CA PHE A 49 33.06 38.34 -17.24
C PHE A 49 32.65 38.95 -15.89
N ARG A 50 33.31 39.95 -15.38
CA ARG A 50 33.00 40.59 -14.10
C ARG A 50 31.54 41.04 -13.94
N PRO A 51 30.86 41.63 -14.94
CA PRO A 51 29.44 41.97 -14.81
C PRO A 51 28.50 40.75 -14.89
N ALA A 52 28.92 39.63 -15.48
CA ALA A 52 28.11 38.42 -15.61
C ALA A 52 28.29 37.43 -14.44
N LEU A 53 29.33 37.57 -13.63
CA LEU A 53 29.65 36.66 -12.53
C LEU A 53 28.55 36.58 -11.47
N PRO A 54 27.90 37.67 -11.02
CA PRO A 54 26.78 37.57 -10.09
C PRO A 54 25.58 36.86 -10.68
N LEU A 55 25.35 37.00 -11.98
CA LEU A 55 24.24 36.38 -12.68
C LEU A 55 24.46 34.88 -12.87
N ILE A 56 25.69 34.46 -13.20
CA ILE A 56 26.08 33.05 -13.29
C ILE A 56 26.03 32.36 -11.92
N LEU A 57 26.56 33.04 -10.88
CA LEU A 57 26.48 32.53 -9.50
C LEU A 57 25.03 32.47 -8.99
N GLY A 58 24.22 33.47 -9.29
CA GLY A 58 22.79 33.48 -8.94
C GLY A 58 22.03 32.39 -9.65
N LEU A 59 22.26 32.14 -10.93
CA LEU A 59 21.64 31.05 -11.69
C LEU A 59 22.11 29.68 -11.19
N SER A 60 23.39 29.48 -10.93
CA SER A 60 23.89 28.20 -10.42
C SER A 60 23.39 27.89 -9.02
N LEU A 61 23.33 28.88 -8.12
CA LEU A 61 22.74 28.73 -6.79
C LEU A 61 21.22 28.52 -6.87
N GLY A 62 20.54 29.26 -7.75
CA GLY A 62 19.12 29.11 -7.99
C GLY A 62 18.75 27.70 -8.53
N CYS A 63 19.54 27.21 -9.50
CA CYS A 63 19.36 25.86 -10.02
C CYS A 63 19.65 24.77 -8.96
N SER A 64 20.70 24.94 -8.15
CA SER A 64 21.04 24.01 -7.09
C SER A 64 19.99 23.99 -5.97
N LEU A 65 19.48 25.16 -5.58
CA LEU A 65 18.38 25.29 -4.62
C LEU A 65 17.07 24.76 -5.19
N SER A 66 16.80 24.97 -6.45
CA SER A 66 15.62 24.44 -7.14
C SER A 66 15.65 22.92 -7.23
N LEU A 67 16.81 22.31 -7.52
CA LEU A 67 17.01 20.87 -7.52
C LEU A 67 16.85 20.26 -6.12
N LEU A 68 17.36 20.93 -5.09
CA LEU A 68 17.15 20.53 -3.71
C LEU A 68 15.66 20.64 -3.30
N MET A 69 14.97 21.70 -3.73
CA MET A 69 13.53 21.86 -3.46
C MET A 69 12.70 20.84 -4.22
N VAL A 70 13.04 20.49 -5.47
CA VAL A 70 12.35 19.45 -6.24
C VAL A 70 12.51 18.08 -5.60
N SER A 71 13.67 17.75 -5.07
CA SER A 71 13.87 16.50 -4.33
C SER A 71 13.12 16.47 -2.99
N TRP A 72 12.75 17.61 -2.43
CA TRP A 72 11.97 17.73 -1.20
C TRP A 72 10.45 17.78 -1.46
N THR A 73 10.03 18.32 -2.60
CA THR A 73 8.61 18.41 -2.96
C THR A 73 8.07 17.17 -3.69
N GLN A 74 8.93 16.32 -4.25
CA GLN A 74 8.53 15.05 -4.87
C GLN A 74 8.17 13.96 -3.84
N GLY A 75 8.38 14.18 -2.55
CA GLY A 75 7.95 13.27 -1.48
C GLY A 75 6.50 13.42 -1.02
N GLU A 76 5.77 14.45 -1.47
CA GLU A 76 4.47 14.79 -0.86
C GLU A 76 3.30 14.97 -1.84
N THR A 77 3.46 14.72 -3.13
CA THR A 77 2.32 14.85 -4.05
C THR A 77 2.29 13.70 -5.05
N ASP A 78 1.73 12.59 -4.69
CA ASP A 78 0.96 11.73 -5.60
C ASP A 78 0.28 10.60 -4.82
N GLU A 79 -0.79 10.93 -4.10
CA GLU A 79 -1.85 9.96 -3.92
C GLU A 79 -2.77 10.08 -5.15
N GLY A 80 -2.42 9.32 -6.18
CA GLY A 80 -3.30 9.08 -7.29
C GLY A 80 -4.56 8.38 -6.81
N CYS A 81 -5.68 9.09 -6.76
CA CYS A 81 -7.01 8.50 -6.70
C CYS A 81 -7.19 7.57 -7.90
N GLY A 82 -6.94 6.27 -7.71
CA GLY A 82 -7.54 5.25 -8.54
C GLY A 82 -9.03 5.18 -8.21
N ASP A 83 -9.86 5.51 -9.17
CA ASP A 83 -11.29 5.26 -9.12
C ASP A 83 -11.54 3.76 -9.07
N GLU A 84 -11.68 3.22 -7.87
CA GLU A 84 -12.59 2.12 -7.63
C GLU A 84 -13.58 2.55 -6.54
N LEU A 85 -14.77 2.89 -7.01
CA LEU A 85 -15.99 2.88 -6.22
C LEU A 85 -16.24 1.45 -5.70
N GLY A 86 -15.39 0.99 -4.81
CA GLY A 86 -15.69 -0.07 -3.89
C GLY A 86 -16.55 0.53 -2.79
N ASN A 87 -17.82 0.25 -2.82
CA ASN A 87 -18.76 0.49 -1.73
C ASN A 87 -18.21 -0.09 -0.42
N GLY A 88 -17.32 0.63 0.24
CA GLY A 88 -17.01 0.47 1.64
C GLY A 88 -18.18 0.98 2.46
N GLY A 89 -19.32 0.33 2.34
CA GLY A 89 -20.43 0.53 3.25
C GLY A 89 -19.93 0.26 4.65
N LEU A 90 -19.86 1.30 5.48
CA LEU A 90 -19.91 1.17 6.91
C LEU A 90 -21.13 0.30 7.23
N LEU A 91 -20.89 -0.98 7.47
CA LEU A 91 -21.87 -1.86 8.05
C LEU A 91 -22.23 -1.31 9.42
N HIS A 92 -23.37 -0.62 9.47
CA HIS A 92 -24.16 -0.56 10.65
C HIS A 92 -24.42 -2.01 11.09
N SER A 93 -23.76 -2.42 12.16
CA SER A 93 -24.06 -3.66 12.84
C SER A 93 -25.30 -3.46 13.72
N ASP A 94 -26.45 -3.40 13.11
CA ASP A 94 -27.70 -3.60 13.80
C ASP A 94 -28.56 -4.47 12.87
N HIS A 95 -28.51 -5.76 13.13
CA HIS A 95 -29.50 -6.82 12.90
C HIS A 95 -28.80 -8.15 12.72
N ILE A 96 -28.17 -8.61 13.81
CA ILE A 96 -28.01 -10.06 13.99
C ILE A 96 -29.21 -10.48 14.82
N ARG A 97 -30.14 -11.16 14.18
CA ARG A 97 -31.20 -11.88 14.87
C ARG A 97 -30.54 -12.94 15.73
N ASP A 98 -30.88 -12.92 17.02
CA ASP A 98 -30.65 -14.00 17.96
C ASP A 98 -31.17 -15.30 17.34
N LEU A 99 -30.29 -16.17 16.93
CA LEU A 99 -30.59 -17.57 16.75
C LEU A 99 -30.60 -18.17 18.16
N GLN A 100 -31.78 -18.38 18.65
CA GLN A 100 -32.06 -19.06 19.91
C GLN A 100 -31.34 -20.38 19.98
N ASP A 101 -30.61 -20.58 21.07
CA ASP A 101 -30.07 -21.80 21.56
C ASP A 101 -31.16 -22.91 21.59
N GLY A 102 -31.08 -23.84 20.67
CA GLY A 102 -31.67 -25.16 20.83
C GLY A 102 -30.71 -26.03 21.62
N LYS A 103 -30.95 -26.16 22.89
CA LYS A 103 -30.33 -27.19 23.71
C LYS A 103 -30.70 -28.57 23.18
N ASP A 104 -29.71 -29.29 22.66
CA ASP A 104 -29.69 -30.75 22.81
C ASP A 104 -28.23 -31.16 22.99
N GLY A 105 -27.94 -31.65 24.18
CA GLY A 105 -26.65 -32.14 24.57
C GLY A 105 -26.32 -33.47 23.94
N ASP A 106 -25.26 -33.46 23.14
CA ASP A 106 -24.51 -34.68 22.91
C ASP A 106 -23.01 -34.28 22.76
N GLY A 107 -22.15 -35.03 23.45
CA GLY A 107 -20.75 -34.70 23.71
C GLY A 107 -19.80 -34.71 22.52
N ASN A 108 -20.18 -34.10 21.41
CA ASN A 108 -19.41 -34.08 20.15
C ASN A 108 -19.14 -32.66 19.62
N GLU A 109 -19.27 -31.61 20.46
CA GLU A 109 -19.10 -30.22 20.02
C GLU A 109 -17.68 -29.89 19.50
N ASP A 110 -16.66 -30.64 19.93
CA ASP A 110 -15.28 -30.41 19.52
C ASP A 110 -14.95 -30.87 18.09
N PHE A 111 -15.82 -31.62 17.44
CA PHE A 111 -15.60 -32.21 16.11
C PHE A 111 -16.43 -31.58 14.98
N GLN A 112 -17.26 -30.59 15.27
CA GLN A 112 -18.04 -29.90 14.24
C GLN A 112 -17.46 -28.53 13.95
N PRO A 113 -17.07 -28.25 12.71
CA PRO A 113 -16.63 -26.90 12.32
C PRO A 113 -17.82 -25.94 12.40
N ARG A 114 -17.69 -24.91 13.19
CA ARG A 114 -18.69 -23.83 13.30
C ARG A 114 -18.00 -22.50 13.11
N ILE A 115 -18.64 -21.59 12.37
CA ILE A 115 -18.19 -20.21 12.27
C ILE A 115 -18.47 -19.54 13.62
N VAL A 116 -17.46 -18.97 14.24
CA VAL A 116 -17.62 -18.09 15.39
C VAL A 116 -17.64 -16.66 14.90
N PRO A 117 -18.79 -15.97 14.97
CA PRO A 117 -18.81 -14.56 14.73
C PRO A 117 -17.91 -13.88 15.75
N TYR A 118 -17.02 -13.01 15.25
CA TYR A 118 -16.14 -12.22 16.11
C TYR A 118 -16.97 -11.21 16.89
N HIS A 119 -17.24 -11.51 18.16
CA HIS A 119 -17.82 -10.58 19.09
C HIS A 119 -16.70 -9.86 19.85
N LYS A 120 -16.62 -8.56 19.63
CA LYS A 120 -15.72 -7.69 20.36
C LYS A 120 -16.15 -7.71 21.82
N ASP A 121 -15.35 -8.31 22.71
CA ASP A 121 -15.62 -8.32 24.15
C ASP A 121 -15.50 -6.87 24.68
N PRO A 122 -16.60 -6.25 25.17
CA PRO A 122 -16.57 -4.87 25.63
C PRO A 122 -15.71 -4.66 26.87
N ASN A 123 -15.34 -5.72 27.57
CA ASN A 123 -14.60 -5.64 28.84
C ASN A 123 -13.09 -5.90 28.68
N LYS A 124 -12.62 -6.32 27.51
CA LYS A 124 -11.18 -6.43 27.26
C LYS A 124 -10.63 -5.09 26.77
N PRO A 125 -9.63 -4.49 27.46
CA PRO A 125 -8.96 -3.33 26.92
C PRO A 125 -8.40 -3.69 25.55
N HIS A 126 -8.81 -2.91 24.54
CA HIS A 126 -8.27 -3.08 23.20
C HIS A 126 -6.75 -2.93 23.28
N LYS A 127 -6.01 -4.00 23.12
CA LYS A 127 -4.66 -3.87 22.64
C LYS A 127 -4.78 -3.21 21.27
N LYS A 128 -4.61 -1.89 21.23
CA LYS A 128 -4.34 -1.17 20.01
C LYS A 128 -3.08 -1.83 19.47
N VAL A 129 -3.23 -2.73 18.51
CA VAL A 129 -2.12 -3.12 17.67
C VAL A 129 -1.84 -1.87 16.85
N LEU A 130 -0.92 -1.06 17.33
CA LEU A 130 -0.41 0.12 16.63
C LEU A 130 0.41 -0.39 15.44
N ARG A 131 -0.27 -0.81 14.38
CA ARG A 131 0.33 -1.20 13.12
C ARG A 131 0.38 -0.06 12.12
N THR A 132 0.30 1.15 12.56
CA THR A 132 0.51 2.32 11.73
C THR A 132 1.86 2.94 12.03
N ARG A 133 2.93 2.22 11.69
CA ARG A 133 4.20 2.89 11.42
C ARG A 133 4.33 2.96 9.91
N TYR A 134 3.93 4.09 9.38
CA TYR A 134 4.20 4.43 7.99
C TYR A 134 5.71 4.55 7.78
N ILE A 135 6.15 4.38 6.55
CA ILE A 135 7.54 4.56 6.11
C ILE A 135 8.15 5.88 6.60
N HIS A 136 7.34 6.91 6.78
CA HIS A 136 7.72 8.21 7.35
C HIS A 136 8.30 8.07 8.77
N THR A 137 7.74 7.18 9.58
CA THR A 137 8.23 6.96 10.96
C THR A 137 9.52 6.13 10.96
N GLU A 138 9.70 5.24 9.98
CA GLU A 138 10.94 4.47 9.80
C GLU A 138 12.08 5.34 9.28
N LEU A 139 11.77 6.29 8.41
CA LEU A 139 12.73 7.25 7.86
C LEU A 139 12.96 8.43 8.80
N ASP A 140 12.40 8.40 10.01
CA ASP A 140 12.47 9.49 10.99
C ASP A 140 11.98 10.83 10.43
N ILE A 141 11.05 10.77 9.47
CA ILE A 141 10.43 11.96 8.87
C ILE A 141 9.47 12.54 9.89
N ARG A 142 9.85 13.68 10.42
CA ARG A 142 9.11 14.38 11.44
C ARG A 142 7.88 15.05 10.84
N GLU A 143 6.71 14.69 11.37
CA GLU A 143 5.49 15.39 11.01
C GLU A 143 5.54 16.83 11.49
N ARG A 144 5.09 17.72 10.62
CA ARG A 144 5.24 19.15 10.86
C ARG A 144 4.05 19.77 11.58
N LEU A 145 2.83 19.29 11.30
CA LEU A 145 1.60 19.94 11.75
C LEU A 145 0.74 19.01 12.61
N LEU A 146 0.36 19.48 13.79
CA LEU A 146 -0.67 18.89 14.63
C LEU A 146 -1.91 19.79 14.65
N VAL A 147 -3.09 19.19 14.46
CA VAL A 147 -4.38 19.90 14.47
C VAL A 147 -5.13 19.63 15.76
N GLY A 148 -5.55 20.70 16.44
CA GLY A 148 -6.38 20.67 17.63
C GLY A 148 -7.74 21.32 17.36
N ILE A 149 -8.81 20.57 17.54
CA ILE A 149 -10.18 21.07 17.42
C ILE A 149 -10.77 21.25 18.82
N LEU A 150 -11.13 22.48 19.12
CA LEU A 150 -11.79 22.83 20.37
C LEU A 150 -13.29 22.58 20.22
N SER A 151 -13.83 21.68 21.05
CA SER A 151 -15.24 21.28 20.97
C SER A 151 -15.93 21.33 22.31
N SER A 152 -17.14 21.82 22.30
CA SER A 152 -17.98 21.84 23.50
C SER A 152 -18.68 20.49 23.73
N ARG A 153 -19.20 20.30 24.93
CA ARG A 153 -20.04 19.14 25.26
C ARG A 153 -21.24 18.98 24.32
N ALA A 154 -21.80 20.08 23.87
CA ALA A 154 -23.00 20.08 23.06
C ALA A 154 -22.70 19.75 21.60
N THR A 155 -21.54 20.15 21.10
CA THR A 155 -21.17 20.10 19.68
C THR A 155 -20.28 18.93 19.31
N LEU A 156 -19.61 18.29 20.28
CA LEU A 156 -18.69 17.16 20.01
C LEU A 156 -19.33 16.02 19.21
N ASN A 157 -20.57 15.65 19.54
CA ASN A 157 -21.28 14.56 18.89
C ASN A 157 -21.97 14.97 17.57
N THR A 158 -21.97 16.24 17.22
CA THR A 158 -22.59 16.80 16.02
C THR A 158 -21.55 17.41 15.10
N LEU A 159 -21.12 18.65 15.36
CA LEU A 159 -20.09 19.33 14.57
C LEU A 159 -18.72 18.65 14.67
N GLY A 160 -18.29 18.23 15.88
CA GLY A 160 -17.04 17.49 16.03
C GLY A 160 -16.97 16.22 15.20
N VAL A 161 -18.08 15.46 15.13
CA VAL A 161 -18.17 14.28 14.23
C VAL A 161 -18.14 14.69 12.77
N ALA A 162 -18.76 15.82 12.39
CA ALA A 162 -18.73 16.31 11.02
C ALA A 162 -17.31 16.72 10.61
N VAL A 163 -16.57 17.43 11.47
CA VAL A 163 -15.15 17.75 11.27
C VAL A 163 -14.31 16.47 11.11
N ASN A 164 -14.54 15.48 11.96
CA ASN A 164 -13.81 14.20 11.86
C ASN A 164 -14.07 13.47 10.54
N LYS A 165 -15.26 13.57 9.97
CA LYS A 165 -15.62 12.91 8.71
C LYS A 165 -15.24 13.70 7.45
N THR A 166 -14.93 14.97 7.56
CA THR A 166 -14.62 15.85 6.43
C THR A 166 -13.18 16.31 6.38
N ILE A 167 -12.66 16.81 7.50
CA ILE A 167 -11.38 17.51 7.52
C ILE A 167 -10.28 16.67 8.18
N ALA A 168 -10.62 15.96 9.25
CA ALA A 168 -9.60 15.35 10.12
C ALA A 168 -8.76 14.27 9.44
N HIS A 169 -9.27 13.58 8.43
CA HIS A 169 -8.53 12.54 7.72
C HIS A 169 -7.52 13.08 6.68
N HIS A 170 -7.61 14.34 6.33
CA HIS A 170 -6.61 15.00 5.51
C HIS A 170 -5.37 15.42 6.31
N PHE A 171 -5.46 15.42 7.63
CA PHE A 171 -4.32 15.68 8.50
C PHE A 171 -3.85 14.38 9.14
N HIS A 172 -2.56 14.23 9.26
CA HIS A 172 -1.99 13.03 9.83
C HIS A 172 -2.46 12.81 11.28
N ARG A 173 -2.64 13.87 12.07
CA ARG A 173 -3.12 13.77 13.43
C ARG A 173 -4.00 14.94 13.82
N THR A 174 -5.23 14.62 14.24
CA THR A 174 -6.21 15.59 14.73
C THR A 174 -6.70 15.16 16.10
N PHE A 175 -6.62 16.07 17.08
CA PHE A 175 -7.17 15.89 18.42
C PHE A 175 -8.38 16.77 18.64
N PHE A 176 -9.39 16.22 19.32
CA PHE A 176 -10.56 16.96 19.74
C PHE A 176 -10.47 17.23 21.24
N PHE A 177 -10.35 18.48 21.62
CA PHE A 177 -10.24 18.90 23.00
C PHE A 177 -11.61 19.30 23.55
N THR A 178 -11.99 18.75 24.71
CA THR A 178 -13.30 19.01 25.35
C THR A 178 -13.18 19.04 26.85
N GLY A 179 -14.08 19.82 27.50
CA GLY A 179 -14.14 19.94 28.94
C GLY A 179 -14.80 18.77 29.69
N LEU A 180 -15.22 17.70 28.99
CA LEU A 180 -15.89 16.56 29.60
C LEU A 180 -14.97 15.76 30.52
N ARG A 181 -15.48 15.30 31.68
CA ARG A 181 -14.72 14.40 32.58
C ARG A 181 -14.67 12.96 32.12
N SER A 182 -15.63 12.51 31.34
CA SER A 182 -15.73 11.16 30.78
C SER A 182 -16.61 11.22 29.55
N ALA A 183 -16.00 11.54 28.41
CA ALA A 183 -16.68 11.44 27.15
C ALA A 183 -16.57 9.99 26.65
N LYS A 184 -17.69 9.36 26.33
CA LYS A 184 -17.67 8.30 25.35
C LYS A 184 -17.27 8.98 24.04
N ALA A 185 -15.99 8.89 23.71
CA ALA A 185 -15.50 9.41 22.43
C ALA A 185 -16.29 8.75 21.30
N PRO A 186 -16.78 9.50 20.33
CA PRO A 186 -17.33 8.91 19.13
C PRO A 186 -16.30 8.00 18.49
N HIS A 187 -16.74 6.92 17.87
CA HIS A 187 -15.84 5.93 17.28
C HIS A 187 -14.92 6.58 16.23
N GLY A 188 -13.62 6.33 16.36
CA GLY A 188 -12.63 6.82 15.41
C GLY A 188 -12.13 8.25 15.66
N MET A 189 -12.50 8.91 16.74
CA MET A 189 -12.01 10.23 17.13
C MET A 189 -10.97 10.15 18.25
N ALA A 190 -9.88 10.91 18.12
CA ALA A 190 -8.92 11.11 19.19
C ALA A 190 -9.38 12.27 20.08
N VAL A 191 -10.06 11.96 21.18
CA VAL A 191 -10.63 12.96 22.09
C VAL A 191 -9.80 13.07 23.37
N VAL A 192 -9.42 14.30 23.70
CA VAL A 192 -8.75 14.66 24.96
C VAL A 192 -9.74 15.40 25.85
N ALA A 193 -10.03 14.81 27.01
CA ALA A 193 -11.01 15.35 27.96
C ALA A 193 -10.30 16.02 29.18
N HIS A 194 -10.45 17.33 29.34
CA HIS A 194 -9.78 18.08 30.38
C HIS A 194 -10.57 18.21 31.71
N GLY A 195 -11.83 17.82 31.69
CA GLY A 195 -12.66 17.79 32.89
C GLY A 195 -13.22 19.12 33.36
N ASP A 196 -13.01 20.21 32.64
CA ASP A 196 -13.53 21.55 32.92
C ASP A 196 -14.07 22.18 31.62
N ASP A 197 -15.35 22.59 31.65
CA ASP A 197 -16.06 23.13 30.47
C ASP A 197 -15.89 24.64 30.32
N ARG A 198 -15.21 25.34 31.25
CA ARG A 198 -14.96 26.76 31.10
C ARG A 198 -14.02 27.04 29.94
N PRO A 199 -14.40 27.90 28.97
CA PRO A 199 -13.64 28.07 27.72
C PRO A 199 -12.17 28.44 27.91
N VAL A 200 -11.88 29.33 28.85
CA VAL A 200 -10.49 29.75 29.16
C VAL A 200 -9.68 28.59 29.75
N TRP A 201 -10.30 27.78 30.64
CA TRP A 201 -9.65 26.60 31.20
C TRP A 201 -9.38 25.52 30.12
N LEU A 202 -10.34 25.34 29.27
CA LEU A 202 -10.16 24.41 28.13
C LEU A 202 -8.99 24.84 27.26
N MET A 203 -8.87 26.12 26.95
CA MET A 203 -7.74 26.65 26.18
C MET A 203 -6.42 26.50 26.95
N TYR A 204 -6.38 26.86 28.22
CA TYR A 204 -5.19 26.67 29.06
C TYR A 204 -4.71 25.23 29.07
N GLU A 205 -5.60 24.28 29.36
CA GLU A 205 -5.28 22.86 29.42
C GLU A 205 -4.91 22.31 28.05
N THR A 206 -5.51 22.81 26.96
CA THR A 206 -5.17 22.44 25.59
C THR A 206 -3.75 22.88 25.25
N ILE A 207 -3.37 24.12 25.47
CA ILE A 207 -2.02 24.63 25.22
C ILE A 207 -0.98 23.86 26.03
N ARG A 208 -1.30 23.62 27.34
CA ARG A 208 -0.43 22.84 28.22
C ARG A 208 -0.26 21.40 27.72
N HIS A 209 -1.35 20.74 27.30
CA HIS A 209 -1.34 19.38 26.77
C HIS A 209 -0.51 19.28 25.47
N LEU A 210 -0.71 20.20 24.55
CA LEU A 210 0.03 20.24 23.29
C LEU A 210 1.53 20.35 23.53
N HIS A 211 1.94 21.28 24.41
CA HIS A 211 3.35 21.43 24.74
C HIS A 211 3.93 20.21 25.44
N GLN A 212 3.26 19.69 26.49
CA GLN A 212 3.80 18.60 27.31
C GLN A 212 3.87 17.25 26.58
N HIS A 213 2.90 16.94 25.74
CA HIS A 213 2.81 15.62 25.09
C HIS A 213 3.29 15.62 23.64
N HIS A 214 3.24 16.75 22.95
CA HIS A 214 3.48 16.86 21.53
C HIS A 214 4.46 17.96 21.12
N GLY A 215 4.97 18.75 22.08
CA GLY A 215 5.88 19.85 21.80
C GLY A 215 7.19 19.40 21.12
N ASN A 216 7.64 18.18 21.35
CA ASN A 216 8.84 17.63 20.72
C ASN A 216 8.57 16.88 19.39
N GLU A 217 7.32 16.57 19.10
CA GLU A 217 6.93 15.77 17.93
C GLU A 217 6.60 16.65 16.71
N TYR A 218 6.05 17.86 16.92
CA TYR A 218 5.55 18.73 15.85
C TYR A 218 6.22 20.08 15.84
N ASP A 219 6.31 20.70 14.68
CA ASP A 219 6.83 22.04 14.49
C ASP A 219 5.75 23.12 14.54
N TRP A 220 4.51 22.73 14.21
CA TRP A 220 3.36 23.60 14.09
C TRP A 220 2.13 23.03 14.77
N PHE A 221 1.35 23.92 15.38
CA PHE A 221 0.08 23.59 16.03
C PHE A 221 -0.99 24.48 15.46
N TYR A 222 -1.99 23.88 14.84
CA TYR A 222 -3.14 24.56 14.31
C TYR A 222 -4.34 24.32 15.23
N LEU A 223 -4.92 25.40 15.74
CA LEU A 223 -6.10 25.35 16.61
C LEU A 223 -7.30 25.98 15.93
N ALA A 224 -8.42 25.28 15.90
CA ALA A 224 -9.68 25.75 15.37
C ALA A 224 -10.86 25.28 16.25
N GLN A 225 -12.01 25.92 16.09
CA GLN A 225 -13.26 25.47 16.71
C GLN A 225 -13.96 24.44 15.84
N ASP A 226 -14.87 23.65 16.42
CA ASP A 226 -15.60 22.62 15.68
C ASP A 226 -16.67 23.19 14.72
N ASP A 227 -16.99 24.48 14.81
CA ASP A 227 -17.83 25.23 13.88
C ASP A 227 -17.03 25.96 12.78
N THR A 228 -15.78 25.55 12.56
CA THR A 228 -14.88 26.06 11.52
C THR A 228 -14.64 25.00 10.48
N TYR A 229 -14.93 25.31 9.22
CA TYR A 229 -14.46 24.49 8.08
C TYR A 229 -13.04 24.93 7.72
N THR A 230 -12.12 23.99 7.65
CA THR A 230 -10.71 24.22 7.31
C THR A 230 -10.33 23.48 6.05
N GLN A 231 -9.73 24.16 5.08
CA GLN A 231 -9.11 23.55 3.93
C GLN A 231 -7.74 23.01 4.28
N ALA A 232 -7.66 21.70 4.46
CA ALA A 232 -6.47 21.03 4.97
C ALA A 232 -5.24 21.25 4.09
N GLU A 233 -5.37 21.05 2.78
CA GLU A 233 -4.27 21.20 1.83
C GLU A 233 -3.67 22.60 1.83
N ARG A 234 -4.50 23.62 1.90
CA ARG A 234 -4.03 25.01 1.94
C ARG A 234 -3.35 25.39 3.26
N VAL A 235 -3.82 24.80 4.37
CA VAL A 235 -3.15 24.99 5.66
C VAL A 235 -1.80 24.26 5.68
N MET A 236 -1.70 23.08 5.09
CA MET A 236 -0.44 22.37 4.93
C MET A 236 0.52 23.13 4.00
N GLU A 237 0.02 23.65 2.89
CA GLU A 237 0.80 24.49 1.99
C GLU A 237 1.33 25.74 2.73
N LEU A 238 0.50 26.42 3.51
CA LEU A 238 0.92 27.54 4.35
C LEU A 238 2.06 27.15 5.29
N VAL A 239 1.93 26.05 6.00
CA VAL A 239 2.94 25.52 6.94
C VAL A 239 4.25 25.20 6.22
N ASN A 240 4.21 24.68 5.00
CA ASN A 240 5.40 24.38 4.21
C ASN A 240 6.19 25.60 3.77
N HIS A 241 5.52 26.75 3.66
CA HIS A 241 6.16 28.03 3.30
C HIS A 241 6.68 28.83 4.50
N LEU A 242 6.34 28.41 5.74
CA LEU A 242 6.75 29.10 6.95
C LEU A 242 7.97 28.43 7.59
N SER A 243 8.81 29.24 8.25
CA SER A 243 9.98 28.76 8.99
C SER A 243 9.59 28.35 10.41
N ALA A 244 9.81 27.10 10.78
CA ALA A 244 9.52 26.56 12.10
C ALA A 244 10.39 27.14 13.24
N GLY A 245 11.51 27.75 12.90
CA GLY A 245 12.43 28.35 13.87
C GLY A 245 12.06 29.76 14.30
N GLN A 246 10.98 30.34 13.79
CA GLN A 246 10.50 31.66 14.15
C GLN A 246 9.26 31.56 15.04
N ASP A 247 9.15 32.51 15.99
CA ASP A 247 7.94 32.66 16.80
C ASP A 247 6.82 33.16 15.91
N MET A 248 5.80 32.34 15.70
CA MET A 248 4.69 32.64 14.81
C MET A 248 3.35 32.46 15.52
N TYR A 249 2.53 33.50 15.44
CA TYR A 249 1.13 33.53 15.86
C TYR A 249 0.32 34.10 14.70
N MET A 250 -0.26 33.23 13.86
CA MET A 250 -0.86 33.62 12.59
C MET A 250 -2.31 33.15 12.47
N GLY A 251 -3.18 34.07 12.06
CA GLY A 251 -4.60 33.83 11.88
C GLY A 251 -5.32 35.12 11.49
N ARG A 252 -6.65 35.17 11.64
CA ARG A 252 -7.40 36.43 11.53
C ARG A 252 -7.10 37.32 12.72
N ALA A 253 -6.53 38.46 12.50
CA ALA A 253 -6.18 39.40 13.54
C ALA A 253 -7.38 40.29 13.94
N GLU A 254 -7.71 40.32 15.23
CA GLU A 254 -8.74 41.17 15.79
C GLU A 254 -8.20 42.06 16.93
N GLU A 255 -8.69 43.30 17.04
CA GLU A 255 -8.20 44.27 18.00
C GLU A 255 -8.87 44.02 19.35
N PHE A 256 -8.11 44.23 20.43
CA PHE A 256 -8.67 44.13 21.79
C PHE A 256 -9.62 45.31 22.09
N ILE A 257 -10.75 45.03 22.69
CA ILE A 257 -11.69 46.03 23.13
C ILE A 257 -11.05 46.81 24.31
N GLY A 258 -10.75 48.09 24.08
CA GLY A 258 -10.17 48.97 25.12
C GLY A 258 -8.65 48.82 25.32
N GLY A 259 -7.93 48.18 24.37
CA GLY A 259 -6.47 48.04 24.36
C GLY A 259 -5.72 49.22 23.70
N GLU A 260 -4.40 49.29 23.94
CA GLU A 260 -3.53 50.19 23.21
C GLU A 260 -3.55 49.94 21.68
N GLU A 261 -3.50 51.00 20.88
CA GLU A 261 -3.46 50.96 19.42
C GLU A 261 -2.33 50.01 18.98
N ARG A 262 -2.67 48.85 18.38
CA ARG A 262 -1.81 47.85 17.72
C ARG A 262 -1.74 46.46 18.35
N ALA A 263 -2.29 46.24 19.53
CA ALA A 263 -2.32 44.88 20.08
C ALA A 263 -3.47 44.09 19.48
N ARG A 264 -3.17 42.95 18.83
CA ARG A 264 -4.15 42.11 18.14
C ARG A 264 -4.02 40.64 18.57
N TYR A 265 -5.15 39.97 18.72
CA TYR A 265 -5.20 38.52 18.93
C TYR A 265 -5.75 37.83 17.69
N CYS A 266 -5.46 36.53 17.54
CA CYS A 266 -6.04 35.72 16.46
C CYS A 266 -7.44 35.22 16.88
N HIS A 267 -8.46 35.52 16.11
CA HIS A 267 -9.82 35.11 16.37
C HIS A 267 -9.99 33.61 16.23
N GLY A 268 -10.42 32.93 17.28
CA GLY A 268 -10.49 31.49 17.41
C GLY A 268 -11.41 30.78 16.39
N GLY A 269 -12.52 31.47 16.03
CA GLY A 269 -13.49 30.97 15.08
C GLY A 269 -12.96 30.79 13.62
N TYR A 270 -11.82 31.42 13.28
CA TYR A 270 -11.21 31.21 11.97
C TYR A 270 -9.98 30.29 12.03
N GLY A 271 -9.70 29.72 13.19
CA GLY A 271 -8.48 28.99 13.42
C GLY A 271 -7.21 29.83 13.37
N TYR A 272 -6.16 29.35 13.97
CA TYR A 272 -4.86 30.02 13.97
C TYR A 272 -3.72 29.02 14.13
N LEU A 273 -2.57 29.41 13.64
CA LEU A 273 -1.34 28.65 13.64
C LEU A 273 -0.37 29.17 14.70
N LEU A 274 0.17 28.25 15.49
CA LEU A 274 1.20 28.51 16.50
C LEU A 274 2.47 27.74 16.12
N SER A 275 3.64 28.41 16.14
CA SER A 275 4.90 27.69 16.00
C SER A 275 5.30 27.02 17.32
N ARG A 276 6.10 25.97 17.21
CA ARG A 276 6.71 25.30 18.37
C ARG A 276 7.51 26.26 19.23
N SER A 277 8.35 27.10 18.60
CA SER A 277 9.17 28.09 19.26
C SER A 277 8.33 29.03 20.15
N LEU A 278 7.17 29.44 19.65
CA LEU A 278 6.22 30.26 20.43
C LEU A 278 5.68 29.49 21.64
N LEU A 279 5.28 28.23 21.47
CA LEU A 279 4.75 27.43 22.57
C LEU A 279 5.80 27.16 23.65
N ASP A 280 7.03 26.89 23.26
CA ASP A 280 8.16 26.67 24.19
C ASP A 280 8.42 27.93 25.04
N ARG A 281 8.34 29.11 24.42
CA ARG A 281 8.48 30.39 25.15
C ARG A 281 7.27 30.77 25.99
N LEU A 282 6.07 30.36 25.57
CA LEU A 282 4.83 30.67 26.29
C LEU A 282 4.65 29.81 27.55
N GLN A 283 5.11 28.56 27.51
CA GLN A 283 4.86 27.59 28.55
C GLN A 283 5.25 28.03 29.98
N PRO A 284 6.41 28.66 30.24
CA PRO A 284 6.77 29.14 31.58
C PRO A 284 5.83 30.19 32.16
N HIS A 285 5.13 30.91 31.29
CA HIS A 285 4.23 32.02 31.69
C HIS A 285 2.77 31.59 31.75
N LEU A 286 2.44 30.40 31.28
CA LEU A 286 1.07 29.94 31.13
C LEU A 286 0.28 29.90 32.44
N ASP A 287 0.94 29.51 33.54
CA ASP A 287 0.32 29.51 34.89
C ASP A 287 0.05 30.93 35.39
N SER A 288 0.87 31.91 35.09
CA SER A 288 0.64 33.31 35.42
C SER A 288 -0.53 33.86 34.61
N CYS A 289 -0.62 33.56 33.32
CA CYS A 289 -1.77 33.92 32.48
C CYS A 289 -3.09 33.31 32.97
N ARG A 290 -3.04 32.13 33.57
CA ARG A 290 -4.22 31.47 34.14
C ARG A 290 -4.77 32.24 35.35
N ASN A 291 -3.88 32.79 36.15
CA ASN A 291 -4.26 33.51 37.37
C ASN A 291 -4.80 34.93 37.08
N ASP A 292 -4.30 35.53 35.98
CA ASP A 292 -4.73 36.87 35.51
C ASP A 292 -5.74 36.70 34.37
N ILE A 293 -6.98 36.33 34.69
CA ILE A 293 -8.02 36.18 33.68
C ILE A 293 -8.52 37.55 33.23
N LEU A 294 -7.89 38.06 32.16
CA LEU A 294 -8.20 39.37 31.56
C LEU A 294 -9.38 39.32 30.58
N SER A 295 -9.80 38.12 30.16
CA SER A 295 -10.93 37.92 29.25
C SER A 295 -11.64 36.60 29.51
N VAL A 296 -12.94 36.54 29.23
CA VAL A 296 -13.77 35.31 29.27
C VAL A 296 -13.72 34.55 27.94
N ARG A 297 -13.21 35.19 26.88
CA ARG A 297 -13.02 34.58 25.55
C ARG A 297 -11.67 33.85 25.51
N PRO A 298 -11.66 32.59 25.14
CA PRO A 298 -10.43 31.76 25.16
C PRO A 298 -9.35 32.25 24.19
N ASP A 299 -9.73 32.70 23.02
CA ASP A 299 -8.85 33.25 21.98
C ASP A 299 -8.25 34.60 22.38
N GLU A 300 -9.05 35.49 22.88
CA GLU A 300 -8.60 36.78 23.44
C GLU A 300 -7.69 36.59 24.66
N TRP A 301 -8.04 35.67 25.56
CA TRP A 301 -7.21 35.34 26.73
C TRP A 301 -5.82 34.85 26.29
N LEU A 302 -5.76 33.93 25.32
CA LEU A 302 -4.49 33.42 24.77
C LEU A 302 -3.68 34.54 24.09
N GLY A 303 -4.36 35.38 23.32
CA GLY A 303 -3.73 36.51 22.66
C GLY A 303 -3.13 37.53 23.65
N ARG A 304 -3.84 37.87 24.74
CA ARG A 304 -3.30 38.71 25.81
C ARG A 304 -2.09 38.08 26.49
N CYS A 305 -2.17 36.80 26.80
CA CYS A 305 -1.04 36.06 27.36
C CYS A 305 0.20 36.11 26.47
N ILE A 306 0.04 35.88 25.14
CA ILE A 306 1.14 35.98 24.17
C ILE A 306 1.73 37.39 24.07
N ILE A 307 0.88 38.41 24.08
CA ILE A 307 1.32 39.80 23.99
C ILE A 307 2.01 40.26 25.30
N ASP A 308 1.41 40.01 26.44
CA ASP A 308 1.92 40.52 27.73
C ASP A 308 3.28 39.89 28.08
N TYR A 309 3.49 38.61 27.75
CA TYR A 309 4.73 37.91 28.11
C TYR A 309 5.74 37.80 26.98
N LEU A 310 5.29 37.73 25.71
CA LEU A 310 6.17 37.53 24.58
C LEU A 310 6.29 38.75 23.64
N GLY A 311 5.41 39.74 23.80
CA GLY A 311 5.39 40.93 22.96
C GLY A 311 4.97 40.70 21.52
N LEU A 312 4.30 39.56 21.24
CA LEU A 312 3.89 39.15 19.90
C LEU A 312 2.40 39.35 19.68
N SER A 313 2.04 40.02 18.60
CA SER A 313 0.67 40.21 18.13
C SER A 313 0.34 39.20 17.03
N CYS A 314 -0.96 38.88 16.88
CA CYS A 314 -1.44 38.08 15.75
C CYS A 314 -1.12 38.75 14.42
N VAL A 315 -0.62 37.96 13.48
CA VAL A 315 -0.30 38.42 12.12
C VAL A 315 -1.19 37.69 11.10
N GLU A 316 -1.73 38.47 10.14
CA GLU A 316 -2.46 37.92 9.00
C GLU A 316 -1.57 37.68 7.79
N LYS A 317 -0.42 38.38 7.76
CA LYS A 317 0.50 38.29 6.64
C LYS A 317 1.92 38.13 7.16
N HIS A 318 2.63 37.16 6.57
CA HIS A 318 4.04 36.94 6.82
C HIS A 318 4.75 36.72 5.47
N HIS A 319 5.70 37.59 5.14
CA HIS A 319 6.28 37.68 3.80
C HIS A 319 5.21 37.79 2.70
N GLU A 320 5.18 36.84 1.77
CA GLU A 320 4.20 36.83 0.67
C GLU A 320 2.93 36.06 1.03
N MET A 321 2.96 35.25 2.10
CA MET A 321 1.84 34.45 2.53
C MET A 321 0.85 35.27 3.38
N THR A 322 -0.41 35.18 3.05
CA THR A 322 -1.51 35.85 3.74
C THR A 322 -2.53 34.82 4.21
N TYR A 323 -2.88 34.83 5.50
CA TYR A 323 -3.94 33.99 6.04
C TYR A 323 -5.29 34.47 5.51
N ARG A 324 -5.93 33.63 4.70
CA ARG A 324 -7.21 33.94 4.02
C ARG A 324 -8.35 33.25 4.72
N TYR A 325 -9.38 33.99 5.05
CA TYR A 325 -10.58 33.49 5.71
C TYR A 325 -11.82 34.01 5.03
N PHE A 326 -12.95 33.31 5.25
CA PHE A 326 -14.25 33.72 4.76
C PHE A 326 -15.27 33.68 5.89
N GLU A 327 -16.02 34.77 6.05
CA GLU A 327 -17.12 34.89 6.99
C GLU A 327 -18.42 34.44 6.33
N LEU A 328 -18.97 33.31 6.78
CA LEU A 328 -20.17 32.75 6.20
C LEU A 328 -21.40 33.41 6.83
N GLN A 329 -22.10 34.19 6.03
CA GLN A 329 -23.36 34.80 6.46
C GLN A 329 -24.50 33.78 6.44
N LYS A 330 -25.46 33.90 7.40
CA LYS A 330 -26.54 32.93 7.60
C LYS A 330 -27.42 32.63 6.37
N ASN A 331 -27.46 33.53 5.41
CA ASN A 331 -28.32 33.39 4.23
C ASN A 331 -27.56 33.05 2.96
N VAL A 332 -26.24 32.82 3.02
CA VAL A 332 -25.40 32.50 1.87
C VAL A 332 -25.39 31.00 1.64
N ASP A 333 -25.76 30.59 0.44
CA ASP A 333 -25.61 29.20 0.01
C ASP A 333 -24.18 28.97 -0.52
N PRO A 334 -23.35 28.11 0.12
CA PRO A 334 -22.00 27.86 -0.30
C PRO A 334 -21.86 27.36 -1.75
N GLU A 335 -22.87 26.65 -2.26
CA GLU A 335 -22.86 26.13 -3.63
C GLU A 335 -23.05 27.22 -4.69
N ARG A 336 -23.50 28.39 -4.27
CA ARG A 336 -23.73 29.56 -5.17
C ARG A 336 -22.70 30.66 -4.96
N GLU A 337 -21.86 30.51 -3.95
CA GLU A 337 -20.83 31.50 -3.63
C GLU A 337 -19.63 31.35 -4.57
N ASP A 338 -19.42 32.32 -5.43
CA ASP A 338 -18.40 32.28 -6.50
C ASP A 338 -17.30 33.34 -6.31
N SER A 339 -17.28 34.02 -5.16
CA SER A 339 -16.29 35.07 -4.88
C SER A 339 -14.87 34.48 -4.79
N ALA A 340 -13.89 35.22 -5.31
CA ALA A 340 -12.49 34.84 -5.21
C ALA A 340 -12.02 34.73 -3.73
N GLN A 341 -12.64 35.49 -2.82
CA GLN A 341 -12.36 35.44 -1.40
C GLN A 341 -12.78 34.09 -0.81
N PHE A 342 -13.98 33.61 -1.18
CA PHE A 342 -14.47 32.31 -0.74
C PHE A 342 -13.59 31.17 -1.31
N LYS A 343 -13.40 31.14 -2.63
CA LYS A 343 -12.60 30.10 -3.31
C LYS A 343 -11.18 29.97 -2.79
N ASN A 344 -10.58 31.08 -2.34
CA ASN A 344 -9.20 31.09 -1.86
C ASN A 344 -9.08 31.08 -0.32
N ALA A 345 -10.17 30.90 0.40
CA ALA A 345 -10.15 30.90 1.86
C ALA A 345 -9.48 29.64 2.40
N PHE A 346 -8.69 29.74 3.46
CA PHE A 346 -8.18 28.62 4.24
C PHE A 346 -9.23 28.11 5.20
N THR A 347 -10.06 29.03 5.72
CA THR A 347 -11.08 28.72 6.70
C THR A 347 -12.38 29.47 6.42
N VAL A 348 -13.49 28.81 6.76
CA VAL A 348 -14.85 29.36 6.68
C VAL A 348 -15.51 29.22 8.04
N HIS A 349 -16.02 30.32 8.57
CA HIS A 349 -16.66 30.37 9.88
C HIS A 349 -17.78 31.45 9.87
N PRO A 350 -18.87 31.29 10.63
CA PRO A 350 -19.28 30.12 11.41
C PRO A 350 -20.04 29.08 10.59
N VAL A 351 -19.84 27.80 10.93
CA VAL A 351 -20.59 26.67 10.38
C VAL A 351 -21.61 26.19 11.43
N SER A 352 -22.86 26.54 11.26
CA SER A 352 -23.90 26.37 12.30
C SER A 352 -24.35 24.92 12.49
N GLU A 353 -24.18 24.05 11.48
CA GLU A 353 -24.72 22.69 11.49
C GLU A 353 -23.89 21.69 10.68
N PRO A 354 -23.93 20.39 11.01
CA PRO A 354 -23.18 19.36 10.31
C PRO A 354 -23.47 19.25 8.81
N ALA A 355 -24.72 19.47 8.41
CA ALA A 355 -25.11 19.42 6.99
C ALA A 355 -24.37 20.48 6.18
N LEU A 356 -24.20 21.69 6.74
CA LEU A 356 -23.46 22.76 6.12
C LEU A 356 -21.96 22.44 6.01
N MET A 357 -21.38 21.76 7.01
CA MET A 357 -20.00 21.28 6.98
C MET A 357 -19.76 20.34 5.79
N TYR A 358 -20.65 19.37 5.58
CA TYR A 358 -20.57 18.43 4.44
C TYR A 358 -20.75 19.13 3.09
N ARG A 359 -21.64 20.13 3.02
CA ARG A 359 -21.85 20.91 1.79
C ARG A 359 -20.62 21.76 1.45
N LEU A 360 -20.02 22.40 2.43
CA LEU A 360 -18.76 23.12 2.27
C LEU A 360 -17.64 22.19 1.78
N HIS A 361 -17.52 21.03 2.40
CA HIS A 361 -16.53 20.04 1.99
C HIS A 361 -16.71 19.59 0.54
N LYS A 362 -17.93 19.27 0.13
CA LYS A 362 -18.23 18.96 -1.26
C LYS A 362 -17.88 20.11 -2.21
N CYS A 363 -18.26 21.35 -1.81
CA CYS A 363 -18.00 22.53 -2.63
C CYS A 363 -16.50 22.79 -2.83
N TYR A 364 -15.70 22.72 -1.78
CA TYR A 364 -14.27 22.93 -1.88
C TYR A 364 -13.56 21.82 -2.64
N ASN A 365 -13.96 20.57 -2.47
CA ASN A 365 -13.44 19.46 -3.28
C ASN A 365 -13.75 19.68 -4.77
N GLN A 366 -14.94 20.19 -5.10
CA GLN A 366 -15.26 20.52 -6.50
C GLN A 366 -14.39 21.66 -7.03
N ILE A 367 -14.15 22.70 -6.23
CA ILE A 367 -13.27 23.82 -6.61
C ILE A 367 -11.85 23.32 -6.89
N GLU A 368 -11.32 22.44 -6.05
CA GLU A 368 -9.98 21.88 -6.24
C GLU A 368 -9.90 20.99 -7.48
N LEU A 369 -10.91 20.17 -7.72
CA LEU A 369 -11.02 19.38 -8.95
C LEU A 369 -11.03 20.27 -10.20
N ASP A 370 -11.88 21.30 -10.22
CA ASP A 370 -11.96 22.22 -11.35
C ASP A 370 -10.63 22.94 -11.61
N TRP A 371 -9.94 23.33 -10.54
CA TRP A 371 -8.64 23.96 -10.63
C TRP A 371 -7.58 22.99 -11.15
N THR A 372 -7.55 21.78 -10.64
CA THR A 372 -6.63 20.73 -11.10
C THR A 372 -6.85 20.39 -12.58
N TYR A 373 -8.11 20.26 -13.02
CA TYR A 373 -8.43 20.06 -14.44
C TYR A 373 -7.98 21.22 -15.32
N ALA A 374 -8.15 22.45 -14.85
CA ALA A 374 -7.66 23.63 -15.58
C ALA A 374 -6.13 23.65 -15.70
N GLN A 375 -5.42 23.28 -14.64
CA GLN A 375 -3.96 23.15 -14.67
C GLN A 375 -3.50 22.04 -15.62
N ILE A 376 -4.12 20.88 -15.60
CA ILE A 376 -3.84 19.77 -16.53
C ILE A 376 -3.99 20.25 -17.98
N GLN A 377 -5.09 20.93 -18.31
CA GLN A 377 -5.31 21.48 -19.64
C GLN A 377 -4.26 22.51 -20.05
N GLN A 378 -3.87 23.39 -19.12
CA GLN A 378 -2.84 24.39 -19.37
C GLN A 378 -1.48 23.72 -19.61
N LEU A 379 -1.11 22.75 -18.81
CA LEU A 379 0.13 21.98 -18.99
C LEU A 379 0.13 21.21 -20.30
N GLN A 380 -0.98 20.58 -20.66
CA GLN A 380 -1.10 19.90 -21.96
C GLN A 380 -0.91 20.87 -23.13
N MET A 381 -1.51 22.08 -23.07
CA MET A 381 -1.27 23.10 -24.09
C MET A 381 0.19 23.54 -24.15
N GLN A 382 0.86 23.74 -23.02
CA GLN A 382 2.26 24.09 -22.98
C GLN A 382 3.14 22.99 -23.58
N ILE A 383 2.87 21.73 -23.25
CA ILE A 383 3.55 20.56 -23.80
C ILE A 383 3.40 20.51 -25.32
N ASN A 384 2.21 20.68 -25.84
CA ASN A 384 1.95 20.70 -27.28
C ASN A 384 2.71 21.84 -27.97
N ASN A 385 2.66 23.05 -27.40
CA ASN A 385 3.39 24.20 -27.95
C ASN A 385 4.91 23.97 -28.00
N ILE A 386 5.47 23.36 -26.98
CA ILE A 386 6.90 23.04 -26.94
C ILE A 386 7.23 21.91 -27.93
N SER A 387 6.35 20.91 -28.03
CA SER A 387 6.49 19.79 -28.97
C SER A 387 6.50 20.30 -30.43
N ASP A 388 5.67 21.26 -30.77
CA ASP A 388 5.60 21.82 -32.14
C ASP A 388 6.90 22.55 -32.55
N LEU A 389 7.71 22.97 -31.58
CA LEU A 389 9.02 23.61 -31.83
C LEU A 389 10.11 22.59 -32.19
N THR A 390 9.90 21.29 -31.97
CA THR A 390 10.87 20.25 -32.30
C THR A 390 10.71 19.77 -33.75
N PRO A 391 11.81 19.44 -34.48
CA PRO A 391 11.74 18.95 -35.85
C PRO A 391 10.89 17.69 -36.02
N GLU A 392 10.76 16.88 -34.99
CA GLU A 392 9.98 15.62 -34.94
C GLU A 392 8.58 15.84 -34.36
N GLY A 393 8.26 17.05 -33.90
CA GLY A 393 7.10 17.37 -33.08
C GLY A 393 5.77 17.47 -33.79
N LYS A 394 5.71 17.23 -35.10
CA LYS A 394 4.45 17.27 -35.90
C LYS A 394 3.42 16.21 -35.50
N ALA A 395 3.84 15.24 -34.66
CA ALA A 395 2.94 14.18 -34.17
C ALA A 395 2.28 14.50 -32.82
N GLY A 396 2.59 15.65 -32.21
CA GLY A 396 2.19 16.00 -30.85
C GLY A 396 3.02 15.26 -29.78
N ALA A 397 3.12 15.82 -28.60
CA ALA A 397 3.76 15.15 -27.49
C ALA A 397 2.90 13.99 -26.99
N THR A 398 3.46 12.80 -26.92
CA THR A 398 2.79 11.67 -26.29
C THR A 398 2.96 11.76 -24.77
N TRP A 399 1.93 11.46 -24.04
CA TRP A 399 2.02 11.33 -22.58
C TRP A 399 2.19 9.85 -22.18
N PRO A 400 3.13 9.52 -21.27
CA PRO A 400 4.12 10.40 -20.63
C PRO A 400 5.21 10.85 -21.61
N ILE A 401 5.74 12.05 -21.37
CA ILE A 401 6.83 12.60 -22.17
C ILE A 401 8.10 11.78 -21.94
N GLY A 402 8.81 11.48 -23.03
CA GLY A 402 10.09 10.78 -22.92
C GLY A 402 9.97 9.27 -22.88
N ILE A 403 9.02 8.69 -23.63
CA ILE A 403 8.95 7.24 -23.85
C ILE A 403 10.31 6.75 -24.38
N ASN A 404 10.88 5.78 -23.70
CA ASN A 404 12.14 5.18 -24.09
C ASN A 404 12.08 4.57 -25.51
N PRO A 405 13.19 4.59 -26.28
CA PRO A 405 13.23 3.90 -27.55
C PRO A 405 13.05 2.40 -27.37
N PRO A 406 12.56 1.67 -28.40
CA PRO A 406 12.39 0.23 -28.33
C PRO A 406 13.68 -0.47 -27.93
N PHE A 407 13.57 -1.48 -27.07
CA PHE A 407 14.70 -2.34 -26.73
C PHE A 407 15.28 -2.98 -27.97
N ARG A 408 16.61 -2.91 -28.14
CA ARG A 408 17.33 -3.54 -29.26
C ARG A 408 18.12 -4.73 -28.74
N PRO A 409 17.68 -5.96 -29.03
CA PRO A 409 18.38 -7.14 -28.60
C PRO A 409 19.74 -7.24 -29.30
N LYS A 410 20.77 -7.65 -28.57
CA LYS A 410 22.13 -7.91 -29.09
C LYS A 410 22.34 -9.38 -29.45
N THR A 411 21.58 -10.25 -28.80
CA THR A 411 21.63 -11.70 -29.00
C THR A 411 20.24 -12.26 -29.28
N ARG A 412 20.16 -13.45 -29.83
CA ARG A 412 18.88 -14.15 -30.08
C ARG A 412 18.08 -14.44 -28.82
N PHE A 413 18.76 -14.50 -27.67
CA PHE A 413 18.12 -14.78 -26.37
C PHE A 413 17.50 -13.55 -25.71
N GLU A 414 17.87 -12.36 -26.17
CA GLU A 414 17.33 -11.08 -25.67
C GLU A 414 16.11 -10.63 -26.47
N VAL A 415 15.71 -11.34 -27.49
CA VAL A 415 14.53 -10.99 -28.30
C VAL A 415 13.29 -11.17 -27.48
N ILE A 416 12.55 -10.07 -27.26
CA ILE A 416 11.26 -10.10 -26.57
C ILE A 416 10.23 -10.69 -27.55
N ASN A 417 9.67 -11.83 -27.19
CA ASN A 417 8.71 -12.53 -28.02
C ASN A 417 7.35 -11.84 -28.03
N TRP A 418 6.67 -11.90 -29.15
CA TRP A 418 5.29 -11.50 -29.28
C TRP A 418 4.37 -12.66 -28.92
N GLU A 419 3.36 -12.39 -28.11
CA GLU A 419 2.27 -13.30 -27.81
C GLU A 419 1.13 -13.05 -28.79
N TYR A 420 0.63 -14.11 -29.40
CA TYR A 420 -0.54 -14.03 -30.27
C TYR A 420 -1.82 -14.18 -29.46
N PHE A 421 -2.83 -13.35 -29.75
CA PHE A 421 -4.14 -13.44 -29.12
C PHE A 421 -5.28 -13.11 -30.09
N THR A 422 -6.46 -13.54 -29.72
CA THR A 422 -7.75 -13.20 -30.34
C THR A 422 -8.64 -12.49 -29.33
N GLU A 423 -9.89 -12.17 -29.67
CA GLU A 423 -10.83 -11.60 -28.68
C GLU A 423 -11.22 -12.60 -27.57
N GLU A 424 -11.04 -13.90 -27.77
CA GLU A 424 -11.46 -14.97 -26.85
C GLU A 424 -10.30 -15.76 -26.24
N HIS A 425 -9.20 -15.86 -26.95
CA HIS A 425 -8.10 -16.75 -26.58
C HIS A 425 -6.74 -16.07 -26.65
N ILE A 426 -5.84 -16.51 -25.78
CA ILE A 426 -4.40 -16.22 -25.86
C ILE A 426 -3.64 -17.53 -26.11
N TYR A 427 -2.51 -17.46 -26.81
CA TYR A 427 -1.70 -18.62 -27.23
C TYR A 427 -0.36 -18.68 -26.46
N SER A 428 -0.35 -18.10 -25.27
CA SER A 428 0.77 -18.13 -24.31
C SER A 428 0.20 -18.45 -22.94
N CYS A 429 -0.02 -19.72 -22.67
CA CYS A 429 -0.67 -20.19 -21.45
C CYS A 429 0.38 -20.56 -20.40
N ALA A 430 0.06 -20.27 -19.12
CA ALA A 430 0.94 -20.57 -18.00
C ALA A 430 1.15 -22.09 -17.80
N ASP A 431 0.15 -22.91 -18.18
CA ASP A 431 0.16 -24.37 -18.11
C ASP A 431 0.77 -25.05 -19.34
N SER A 432 1.43 -24.28 -20.23
CA SER A 432 1.97 -24.77 -21.49
C SER A 432 0.92 -25.33 -22.48
N SER A 433 -0.37 -25.12 -22.24
CA SER A 433 -1.41 -25.43 -23.21
C SER A 433 -1.24 -24.61 -24.49
N PRO A 434 -1.61 -25.10 -25.65
CA PRO A 434 -1.43 -24.38 -26.91
C PRO A 434 -2.32 -23.12 -27.01
N LYS A 435 -3.44 -23.11 -26.32
CA LYS A 435 -4.35 -21.93 -26.19
C LYS A 435 -5.13 -22.00 -24.90
N CYS A 436 -5.43 -20.87 -24.35
CA CYS A 436 -6.30 -20.70 -23.18
C CYS A 436 -7.28 -19.55 -23.39
N GLU A 437 -8.36 -19.57 -22.66
CA GLU A 437 -9.34 -18.51 -22.71
C GLU A 437 -8.81 -17.22 -22.10
N LEU A 438 -9.05 -16.11 -22.77
CA LEU A 438 -8.66 -14.78 -22.31
C LEU A 438 -9.62 -14.36 -21.17
N ARG A 439 -9.13 -14.32 -19.93
CA ARG A 439 -9.92 -14.06 -18.70
C ARG A 439 -9.35 -12.91 -17.89
N GLY A 440 -10.14 -12.41 -16.95
CA GLY A 440 -9.72 -11.46 -15.92
C GLY A 440 -9.10 -10.19 -16.48
N ALA A 441 -7.98 -9.77 -15.93
CA ALA A 441 -7.25 -8.55 -16.28
C ALA A 441 -6.80 -8.52 -17.75
N ASP A 442 -6.33 -9.65 -18.28
CA ASP A 442 -5.91 -9.76 -19.68
C ASP A 442 -7.04 -9.49 -20.66
N ARG A 443 -8.25 -9.97 -20.35
CA ARG A 443 -9.43 -9.70 -21.17
C ARG A 443 -9.83 -8.24 -21.09
N ALA A 444 -9.83 -7.66 -19.89
CA ALA A 444 -10.15 -6.25 -19.71
C ALA A 444 -9.15 -5.35 -20.44
N ASP A 445 -7.87 -5.68 -20.37
CA ASP A 445 -6.81 -4.96 -21.07
C ASP A 445 -6.98 -5.00 -22.60
N VAL A 446 -7.22 -6.17 -23.18
CA VAL A 446 -7.45 -6.32 -24.62
C VAL A 446 -8.69 -5.53 -25.06
N ILE A 447 -9.79 -5.55 -24.29
CA ILE A 447 -10.97 -4.77 -24.60
C ILE A 447 -10.65 -3.27 -24.61
N SER A 448 -9.99 -2.78 -23.56
CA SER A 448 -9.59 -1.38 -23.43
C SER A 448 -8.69 -0.91 -24.59
N VAL A 449 -7.71 -1.73 -24.97
CA VAL A 449 -6.81 -1.42 -26.08
C VAL A 449 -7.54 -1.40 -27.43
N LEU A 450 -8.47 -2.31 -27.66
CA LEU A 450 -9.30 -2.35 -28.89
C LEU A 450 -10.20 -1.12 -28.99
N GLU A 451 -10.85 -0.71 -27.90
CA GLU A 451 -11.69 0.48 -27.85
C GLU A 451 -10.88 1.74 -28.09
N THR A 452 -9.71 1.86 -27.43
CA THR A 452 -8.78 2.98 -27.58
C THR A 452 -8.30 3.09 -29.03
N ALA A 453 -7.95 1.97 -29.67
CA ALA A 453 -7.53 1.94 -31.06
C ALA A 453 -8.60 2.52 -32.01
N VAL A 454 -9.86 2.14 -31.80
CA VAL A 454 -10.98 2.63 -32.62
C VAL A 454 -11.28 4.11 -32.32
N ALA A 455 -11.19 4.51 -31.05
CA ALA A 455 -11.39 5.90 -30.65
C ALA A 455 -10.36 6.83 -31.32
N HIS A 456 -9.06 6.49 -31.24
CA HIS A 456 -8.00 7.27 -31.90
C HIS A 456 -8.10 7.29 -33.44
N LEU A 457 -8.52 6.18 -34.04
CA LEU A 457 -8.81 6.21 -35.48
C LEU A 457 -9.96 7.16 -35.82
N ASN A 458 -11.02 7.18 -35.02
CA ASN A 458 -12.14 8.08 -35.21
C ASN A 458 -11.71 9.54 -34.97
N GLU A 459 -10.98 9.84 -33.94
CA GLU A 459 -10.43 11.16 -33.66
C GLU A 459 -9.59 11.69 -34.82
N ARG A 460 -8.75 10.86 -35.38
CA ARG A 460 -7.83 11.23 -36.47
C ARG A 460 -8.53 11.47 -37.81
N TYR A 461 -9.62 10.73 -38.11
CA TYR A 461 -10.24 10.73 -39.42
C TYR A 461 -11.62 11.40 -39.48
N GLN A 462 -12.21 11.77 -38.34
CA GLN A 462 -13.41 12.60 -38.32
C GLN A 462 -13.11 14.03 -38.82
N PRO A 463 -14.03 14.68 -39.48
CA PRO A 463 -15.43 14.25 -39.81
C PRO A 463 -15.52 13.43 -41.11
N GLN A 464 -14.44 13.17 -41.80
CA GLN A 464 -14.47 12.58 -43.15
C GLN A 464 -14.86 11.09 -43.14
N LEU A 465 -14.34 10.32 -42.19
CA LEU A 465 -14.60 8.91 -42.03
C LEU A 465 -14.87 8.58 -40.55
N ARG A 466 -15.82 7.69 -40.34
CA ARG A 466 -16.11 7.13 -39.02
C ARG A 466 -15.92 5.61 -39.09
N PHE A 467 -15.20 5.05 -38.11
CA PHE A 467 -14.89 3.62 -38.02
C PHE A 467 -15.69 2.95 -36.91
N ARG A 468 -16.18 1.75 -37.20
CA ARG A 468 -16.78 0.85 -36.22
C ARG A 468 -16.04 -0.47 -36.27
N LYS A 469 -15.63 -0.97 -35.13
CA LYS A 469 -15.01 -2.30 -35.05
C LYS A 469 -16.00 -3.39 -35.43
N ARG A 470 -15.63 -4.27 -36.34
CA ARG A 470 -16.37 -5.45 -36.68
C ARG A 470 -15.83 -6.69 -35.99
N ARG A 471 -14.51 -6.91 -36.07
CA ARG A 471 -13.79 -7.98 -35.37
C ARG A 471 -12.30 -7.70 -35.37
N LEU A 472 -11.58 -8.33 -34.42
CA LEU A 472 -10.14 -8.47 -34.45
C LEU A 472 -9.77 -9.62 -35.41
N LEU A 473 -8.88 -9.36 -36.36
CA LEU A 473 -8.34 -10.39 -37.27
C LEU A 473 -7.17 -11.10 -36.60
N ASN A 474 -6.17 -10.32 -36.16
CA ASN A 474 -4.98 -10.79 -35.46
C ASN A 474 -4.63 -9.78 -34.37
N GLY A 475 -4.24 -10.28 -33.19
CA GLY A 475 -3.68 -9.49 -32.11
C GLY A 475 -2.32 -10.03 -31.71
N TYR A 476 -1.37 -9.13 -31.53
CA TYR A 476 -0.05 -9.44 -30.99
C TYR A 476 0.23 -8.48 -29.85
N ARG A 477 0.77 -8.97 -28.74
CA ARG A 477 1.23 -8.15 -27.64
C ARG A 477 2.63 -8.59 -27.20
N ARG A 478 3.41 -7.66 -26.66
CA ARG A 478 4.65 -7.95 -25.95
C ARG A 478 4.87 -6.96 -24.83
N PHE A 479 5.48 -7.42 -23.78
CA PHE A 479 5.87 -6.57 -22.66
C PHE A 479 7.34 -6.17 -22.81
N ASP A 480 7.59 -4.87 -23.00
CA ASP A 480 8.93 -4.29 -22.97
C ASP A 480 9.12 -3.60 -21.60
N PRO A 481 9.98 -4.14 -20.71
CA PRO A 481 10.17 -3.58 -19.36
C PRO A 481 10.65 -2.11 -19.34
N THR A 482 11.19 -1.60 -20.45
CA THR A 482 11.68 -0.23 -20.56
C THR A 482 10.64 0.76 -21.08
N ARG A 483 9.56 0.27 -21.69
CA ARG A 483 8.55 1.10 -22.37
C ARG A 483 7.12 0.82 -21.92
N GLY A 484 6.75 -0.43 -21.79
CA GLY A 484 5.41 -0.87 -21.48
C GLY A 484 4.89 -1.97 -22.39
N MET A 485 3.55 -2.12 -22.42
CA MET A 485 2.90 -3.10 -23.30
C MET A 485 2.75 -2.56 -24.72
N GLU A 486 3.31 -3.27 -25.68
CA GLU A 486 3.15 -2.98 -27.10
C GLU A 486 2.12 -3.93 -27.71
N TYR A 487 1.28 -3.38 -28.57
CA TYR A 487 0.24 -4.13 -29.29
C TYR A 487 0.33 -3.87 -30.78
N VAL A 488 0.11 -4.93 -31.58
CA VAL A 488 -0.13 -4.83 -33.03
C VAL A 488 -1.46 -5.50 -33.31
N LEU A 489 -2.42 -4.73 -33.82
CA LEU A 489 -3.78 -5.16 -34.02
C LEU A 489 -4.13 -5.10 -35.52
N ASP A 490 -4.61 -6.19 -36.09
CA ASP A 490 -5.22 -6.23 -37.42
C ASP A 490 -6.74 -6.21 -37.22
N LEU A 491 -7.35 -5.08 -37.51
CA LEU A 491 -8.77 -4.84 -37.28
C LEU A 491 -9.56 -4.88 -38.59
N ALA A 492 -10.64 -5.64 -38.62
CA ALA A 492 -11.69 -5.47 -39.61
C ALA A 492 -12.62 -4.36 -39.16
N LEU A 493 -12.59 -3.24 -39.87
CA LEU A 493 -13.34 -2.03 -39.55
C LEU A 493 -14.38 -1.76 -40.64
N GLU A 494 -15.53 -1.33 -40.22
CA GLU A 494 -16.54 -0.79 -41.10
C GLU A 494 -16.37 0.74 -41.15
N ALA A 495 -15.96 1.25 -42.31
CA ALA A 495 -15.72 2.68 -42.54
C ALA A 495 -16.96 3.34 -43.14
N PHE A 496 -17.49 4.35 -42.47
CA PHE A 496 -18.61 5.12 -42.92
C PHE A 496 -18.16 6.49 -43.43
N THR A 497 -18.59 6.84 -44.64
CA THR A 497 -18.36 8.17 -45.20
C THR A 497 -19.52 9.12 -44.82
N GLN A 498 -19.28 10.43 -44.90
CA GLN A 498 -20.35 11.44 -44.68
C GLN A 498 -21.58 11.27 -45.59
N LYS A 499 -21.39 10.63 -46.75
CA LYS A 499 -22.47 10.37 -47.73
C LYS A 499 -23.24 9.08 -47.41
N GLY A 500 -22.97 8.41 -46.31
CA GLY A 500 -23.65 7.21 -45.86
C GLY A 500 -23.16 5.89 -46.52
N HIS A 501 -22.12 5.93 -47.36
CA HIS A 501 -21.53 4.72 -47.88
C HIS A 501 -20.68 4.04 -46.79
N SER A 502 -20.84 2.71 -46.68
CA SER A 502 -20.02 1.90 -45.77
C SER A 502 -19.23 0.89 -46.55
N GLN A 503 -17.99 0.67 -46.12
CA GLN A 503 -17.09 -0.36 -46.65
C GLN A 503 -16.32 -1.03 -45.51
N VAL A 504 -16.15 -2.35 -45.61
CA VAL A 504 -15.29 -3.09 -44.67
C VAL A 504 -13.86 -3.03 -45.15
N ILE A 505 -12.98 -2.56 -44.29
CA ILE A 505 -11.54 -2.46 -44.54
C ILE A 505 -10.75 -3.19 -43.46
N ALA A 506 -9.60 -3.73 -43.83
CA ALA A 506 -8.60 -4.25 -42.88
C ALA A 506 -7.58 -3.16 -42.57
N LYS A 507 -7.36 -2.88 -41.28
CA LYS A 507 -6.40 -1.86 -40.85
C LYS A 507 -5.48 -2.42 -39.77
N ARG A 508 -4.18 -2.28 -39.97
CA ARG A 508 -3.18 -2.55 -38.93
C ARG A 508 -2.93 -1.30 -38.10
N VAL A 509 -2.94 -1.46 -36.77
CA VAL A 509 -2.68 -0.40 -35.81
C VAL A 509 -1.65 -0.91 -34.81
N SER A 510 -0.61 -0.12 -34.60
CA SER A 510 0.37 -0.39 -33.53
C SER A 510 0.12 0.59 -32.39
N LEU A 511 0.08 0.08 -31.18
CA LEU A 511 -0.25 0.83 -29.97
C LEU A 511 0.83 0.54 -28.91
N LEU A 512 1.08 1.53 -28.09
CA LEU A 512 1.92 1.41 -26.91
C LEU A 512 1.10 1.86 -25.70
N LYS A 513 1.01 1.02 -24.68
CA LYS A 513 0.50 1.36 -23.35
C LYS A 513 1.74 1.58 -22.47
N PRO A 514 2.16 2.83 -22.27
CA PRO A 514 3.44 3.13 -21.62
C PRO A 514 3.38 2.78 -20.13
N LEU A 515 4.54 2.50 -19.54
CA LEU A 515 4.70 2.41 -18.09
C LEU A 515 4.72 3.81 -17.49
N SER A 516 4.14 3.95 -16.32
CA SER A 516 4.32 5.15 -15.48
C SER A 516 5.73 5.17 -14.88
N VAL A 517 6.09 6.28 -14.28
CA VAL A 517 7.32 6.39 -13.49
C VAL A 517 7.28 5.44 -12.29
N VAL A 518 8.45 5.09 -11.78
CA VAL A 518 8.54 4.22 -10.61
C VAL A 518 8.09 5.00 -9.38
N GLU A 519 7.13 4.45 -8.66
CA GLU A 519 6.57 5.02 -7.44
C GLU A 519 6.73 4.03 -6.28
N ILE A 520 6.89 4.56 -5.08
CA ILE A 520 6.91 3.76 -3.87
C ILE A 520 5.47 3.64 -3.36
N ILE A 521 4.96 2.42 -3.36
CA ILE A 521 3.64 2.14 -2.79
C ILE A 521 3.79 2.11 -1.27
N PRO A 522 3.10 2.99 -0.52
CA PRO A 522 3.14 2.96 0.93
C PRO A 522 2.54 1.65 1.44
N MET A 523 3.29 0.92 2.23
CA MET A 523 2.87 -0.33 2.86
C MET A 523 2.81 -0.17 4.38
N PRO A 524 1.87 -0.85 5.07
CA PRO A 524 1.88 -0.90 6.52
C PRO A 524 3.18 -1.53 7.03
N TYR A 525 3.73 -0.98 8.11
CA TYR A 525 4.92 -1.52 8.75
C TYR A 525 4.64 -2.87 9.40
N VAL A 526 5.54 -3.83 9.20
CA VAL A 526 5.51 -5.15 9.82
C VAL A 526 6.83 -5.41 10.53
N THR A 527 6.79 -6.16 11.64
CA THR A 527 7.99 -6.49 12.42
C THR A 527 8.31 -7.98 12.30
N GLU A 528 9.58 -8.31 12.25
CA GLU A 528 10.06 -9.68 12.29
C GLU A 528 9.85 -10.36 13.67
N ALA A 529 9.44 -9.59 14.69
CA ALA A 529 9.17 -10.10 16.03
C ALA A 529 7.76 -10.71 16.20
N THR A 530 6.90 -10.63 15.20
CA THR A 530 5.55 -11.19 15.29
C THR A 530 5.62 -12.72 15.46
N ARG A 531 4.86 -13.25 16.42
CA ARG A 531 4.76 -14.69 16.62
C ARG A 531 4.03 -15.37 15.48
N VAL A 532 4.66 -16.38 14.89
CA VAL A 532 4.03 -17.24 13.89
C VAL A 532 3.46 -18.49 14.57
N GLN A 533 2.17 -18.71 14.39
CA GLN A 533 1.51 -19.95 14.81
C GLN A 533 1.52 -20.92 13.66
N VAL A 534 2.41 -21.89 13.70
CA VAL A 534 2.51 -22.96 12.70
C VAL A 534 1.40 -23.98 12.99
N ILE A 535 0.53 -24.20 12.03
CA ILE A 535 -0.54 -25.18 12.11
C ILE A 535 -0.19 -26.37 11.22
N LEU A 536 -0.05 -27.52 11.81
CA LEU A 536 0.35 -28.74 11.13
C LEU A 536 -0.79 -29.77 11.15
N PRO A 537 -1.58 -29.88 10.08
CA PRO A 537 -2.53 -30.98 9.91
C PRO A 537 -1.77 -32.31 9.71
N VAL A 538 -2.21 -33.35 10.41
CA VAL A 538 -1.58 -34.69 10.31
C VAL A 538 -2.68 -35.74 10.21
N THR A 539 -2.64 -36.51 9.14
CA THR A 539 -3.51 -37.70 8.96
C THR A 539 -2.79 -38.97 9.42
N ALA A 540 -3.51 -40.07 9.51
CA ALA A 540 -2.92 -41.35 9.86
C ALA A 540 -1.79 -41.81 8.91
N HIS A 541 -1.86 -41.40 7.66
CA HIS A 541 -0.84 -41.71 6.62
C HIS A 541 0.44 -40.87 6.77
N ASP A 542 0.34 -39.72 7.42
CA ASP A 542 1.45 -38.77 7.52
C ASP A 542 2.31 -39.01 8.77
N GLN A 543 1.91 -39.88 9.68
CA GLN A 543 2.53 -40.04 11.00
C GLN A 543 4.04 -40.38 10.95
N ASP A 544 4.47 -41.14 9.94
CA ASP A 544 5.88 -41.57 9.79
C ASP A 544 6.82 -40.38 9.43
N PHE A 545 6.26 -39.32 8.89
CA PHE A 545 7.04 -38.13 8.47
C PHE A 545 7.10 -37.04 9.54
N VAL A 546 6.24 -37.12 10.56
CA VAL A 546 6.17 -36.12 11.64
C VAL A 546 7.48 -36.01 12.41
N GLY A 547 8.22 -37.10 12.56
CA GLY A 547 9.52 -37.11 13.24
C GLY A 547 10.50 -36.15 12.57
N ASN A 548 10.63 -36.21 11.25
CA ASN A 548 11.49 -35.33 10.48
C ASN A 548 11.07 -33.86 10.59
N PHE A 549 9.75 -33.60 10.59
CA PHE A 549 9.24 -32.24 10.76
C PHE A 549 9.53 -31.69 12.16
N LEU A 550 9.37 -32.51 13.21
CA LEU A 550 9.68 -32.12 14.57
C LEU A 550 11.18 -31.81 14.75
N ASP A 551 12.06 -32.65 14.21
CA ASP A 551 13.53 -32.42 14.28
C ASP A 551 13.89 -31.12 13.58
N MET A 552 13.32 -30.84 12.43
CA MET A 552 13.53 -29.61 11.71
C MET A 552 12.98 -28.38 12.48
N TYR A 553 11.77 -28.49 13.07
CA TYR A 553 11.19 -27.45 13.91
C TYR A 553 12.09 -27.15 15.14
N VAL A 554 12.63 -28.18 15.75
CA VAL A 554 13.58 -28.04 16.86
C VAL A 554 14.81 -27.25 16.40
N MET A 555 15.45 -27.65 15.30
CA MET A 555 16.66 -27.00 14.80
C MET A 555 16.44 -25.54 14.37
N ASN A 556 15.33 -25.28 13.68
CA ASN A 556 15.11 -23.99 13.04
C ASN A 556 14.28 -23.00 13.87
N ALA A 557 13.54 -23.47 14.85
CA ALA A 557 12.71 -22.60 15.68
C ALA A 557 13.07 -22.63 17.17
N LEU A 558 13.29 -23.81 17.76
CA LEU A 558 13.57 -23.89 19.20
C LEU A 558 15.03 -23.58 19.52
N ASP A 559 15.97 -24.15 18.79
CA ASP A 559 17.41 -23.92 19.00
C ASP A 559 17.83 -22.49 18.64
N THR A 560 17.16 -21.89 17.66
CA THR A 560 17.39 -20.50 17.22
C THR A 560 16.61 -19.48 18.05
N HIS A 561 15.73 -19.92 18.96
CA HIS A 561 14.83 -19.07 19.72
C HIS A 561 13.90 -18.20 18.84
N ASP A 562 13.52 -18.69 17.67
CA ASP A 562 12.56 -18.02 16.82
C ASP A 562 11.18 -17.95 17.50
N ASN A 563 10.47 -16.84 17.30
CA ASN A 563 9.14 -16.63 17.87
C ASN A 563 8.07 -17.39 17.05
N ALA A 564 8.20 -18.71 16.96
CA ALA A 564 7.27 -19.58 16.29
C ALA A 564 6.71 -20.63 17.26
N LEU A 565 5.40 -20.87 17.21
CA LEU A 565 4.73 -21.92 18.00
C LEU A 565 4.08 -22.93 17.07
N LEU A 566 4.33 -24.20 17.34
CA LEU A 566 3.74 -25.31 16.59
C LEU A 566 2.46 -25.81 17.28
N THR A 567 1.42 -26.02 16.51
CA THR A 567 0.17 -26.69 16.94
C THR A 567 -0.16 -27.83 15.97
N PHE A 568 -0.26 -29.00 16.51
CA PHE A 568 -0.70 -30.17 15.72
C PHE A 568 -2.21 -30.23 15.60
N LEU A 569 -2.67 -30.68 14.44
CA LEU A 569 -4.06 -30.94 14.15
C LEU A 569 -4.21 -32.41 13.74
N PHE A 570 -4.49 -33.29 14.71
CA PHE A 570 -4.64 -34.70 14.45
C PHE A 570 -6.02 -35.00 13.84
N ILE A 571 -6.01 -35.54 12.64
CA ILE A 571 -7.20 -35.81 11.85
C ILE A 571 -7.50 -37.29 11.95
N TYR A 572 -8.61 -37.61 12.61
CA TYR A 572 -9.10 -38.96 12.75
C TYR A 572 -10.22 -39.20 11.77
N ASP A 573 -10.16 -40.31 11.04
CA ASP A 573 -11.30 -40.83 10.34
C ASP A 573 -12.37 -41.40 11.30
N HIS A 574 -13.49 -41.85 10.77
CA HIS A 574 -14.57 -42.37 11.60
C HIS A 574 -14.17 -43.63 12.39
N PHE A 575 -13.35 -44.51 11.80
CA PHE A 575 -12.91 -45.76 12.43
C PHE A 575 -11.86 -45.53 13.49
N ASP A 576 -10.88 -44.68 13.19
CA ASP A 576 -9.82 -44.33 14.12
C ASP A 576 -10.35 -43.56 15.33
N ALA A 577 -11.32 -42.67 15.14
CA ALA A 577 -11.96 -41.94 16.23
C ALA A 577 -12.73 -42.86 17.20
N GLN A 578 -13.29 -43.97 16.74
CA GLN A 578 -13.94 -44.94 17.62
C GLN A 578 -12.95 -45.80 18.41
N ARG A 579 -11.73 -45.97 17.91
CA ARG A 579 -10.70 -46.83 18.53
C ARG A 579 -9.69 -46.05 19.40
N VAL A 580 -9.75 -44.72 19.44
CA VAL A 580 -8.84 -43.89 20.22
C VAL A 580 -8.66 -44.37 21.67
N SER A 581 -9.71 -44.87 22.32
CA SER A 581 -9.62 -45.35 23.70
C SER A 581 -8.88 -46.70 23.85
N GLN A 582 -8.72 -47.46 22.77
CA GLN A 582 -8.04 -48.76 22.78
C GLN A 582 -6.66 -48.70 22.14
N THR A 583 -6.56 -48.07 20.96
CA THR A 583 -5.34 -47.91 20.20
C THR A 583 -5.38 -46.55 19.50
N ASP A 584 -4.72 -45.55 20.08
CA ASP A 584 -4.63 -44.24 19.45
C ASP A 584 -3.57 -44.27 18.33
N VAL A 585 -3.98 -44.04 17.11
CA VAL A 585 -3.13 -44.02 15.91
C VAL A 585 -1.97 -43.03 16.08
N PHE A 586 -2.17 -41.88 16.74
CA PHE A 586 -1.18 -40.85 16.97
C PHE A 586 -0.43 -41.01 18.30
N ALA A 587 -0.49 -42.14 18.98
CA ALA A 587 0.20 -42.34 20.26
C ALA A 587 1.73 -42.15 20.15
N SER A 588 2.33 -42.63 19.06
CA SER A 588 3.76 -42.48 18.77
C SER A 588 4.16 -41.00 18.59
N VAL A 589 3.37 -40.27 17.83
CA VAL A 589 3.58 -38.84 17.58
C VAL A 589 3.43 -38.03 18.88
N LYS A 590 2.40 -38.31 19.67
CA LYS A 590 2.20 -37.66 20.98
C LYS A 590 3.35 -37.96 21.96
N ALA A 591 3.94 -39.15 21.89
CA ALA A 591 5.12 -39.51 22.68
C ALA A 591 6.34 -38.68 22.24
N MET A 592 6.59 -38.55 20.91
CA MET A 592 7.67 -37.71 20.38
C MET A 592 7.50 -36.22 20.79
N ILE A 593 6.29 -35.68 20.71
CA ILE A 593 5.98 -34.34 21.22
C ILE A 593 6.34 -34.21 22.69
N GLY A 594 5.95 -35.19 23.52
CA GLY A 594 6.27 -35.21 24.95
C GLY A 594 7.77 -35.28 25.24
N GLU A 595 8.57 -35.91 24.38
CA GLU A 595 10.04 -35.93 24.48
C GLU A 595 10.62 -34.56 24.15
N VAL A 596 10.16 -33.88 23.12
CA VAL A 596 10.57 -32.52 22.77
C VAL A 596 10.21 -31.54 23.91
N GLU A 597 8.98 -31.59 24.43
CA GLU A 597 8.56 -30.76 25.57
C GLU A 597 9.41 -31.01 26.85
N LYS A 598 9.85 -32.24 27.09
CA LYS A 598 10.75 -32.55 28.22
C LYS A 598 12.15 -31.99 28.01
N ARG A 599 12.64 -32.00 26.75
CA ARG A 599 13.97 -31.48 26.39
C ARG A 599 14.03 -29.96 26.54
N TYR A 600 12.97 -29.28 26.16
CA TYR A 600 12.83 -27.82 26.14
C TYR A 600 11.78 -27.36 27.16
N GLY A 601 11.99 -27.55 28.45
CA GLY A 601 11.03 -27.45 29.56
C GLY A 601 10.05 -26.29 29.56
N ASP A 602 10.35 -25.19 28.88
CA ASP A 602 9.47 -24.01 28.75
C ASP A 602 8.60 -24.02 27.49
N VAL A 603 8.78 -25.00 26.61
CA VAL A 603 8.04 -25.11 25.34
C VAL A 603 6.83 -26.03 25.53
N LYS A 604 5.67 -25.58 25.04
CA LYS A 604 4.48 -26.39 24.92
C LYS A 604 4.07 -26.48 23.46
N ILE A 605 3.84 -27.72 23.00
CA ILE A 605 3.38 -28.02 21.65
C ILE A 605 1.95 -28.57 21.76
N PRO A 606 0.92 -27.70 21.68
CA PRO A 606 -0.46 -28.13 21.80
C PRO A 606 -0.89 -28.94 20.58
N TRP A 607 -1.92 -29.76 20.77
CA TRP A 607 -2.61 -30.45 19.68
C TRP A 607 -4.13 -30.35 19.82
N ILE A 608 -4.80 -30.42 18.69
CA ILE A 608 -6.25 -30.48 18.59
C ILE A 608 -6.60 -31.75 17.81
N SER A 609 -7.54 -32.56 18.35
CA SER A 609 -8.04 -33.76 17.68
C SER A 609 -9.31 -33.41 16.93
N VAL A 610 -9.35 -33.70 15.63
CA VAL A 610 -10.50 -33.46 14.76
C VAL A 610 -10.97 -34.76 14.17
N LYS A 611 -12.27 -35.00 14.21
CA LYS A 611 -12.91 -36.13 13.54
C LYS A 611 -13.54 -35.63 12.24
N THR A 612 -13.07 -36.15 11.10
CA THR A 612 -13.66 -35.83 9.79
C THR A 612 -13.32 -36.91 8.78
N GLU A 613 -14.24 -37.19 7.88
CA GLU A 613 -14.00 -38.12 6.77
C GLU A 613 -13.20 -37.45 5.63
N VAL A 614 -13.44 -36.16 5.43
CA VAL A 614 -12.79 -35.37 4.42
C VAL A 614 -12.11 -34.19 5.11
N PRO A 615 -10.77 -34.14 5.14
CA PRO A 615 -10.00 -33.08 5.78
C PRO A 615 -10.01 -31.77 4.95
N SER A 616 -11.19 -31.13 4.88
CA SER A 616 -11.30 -29.83 4.23
C SER A 616 -10.49 -28.77 4.99
N GLN A 617 -9.64 -28.06 4.28
CA GLN A 617 -8.80 -26.98 4.82
C GLN A 617 -9.65 -25.90 5.52
N VAL A 618 -10.81 -25.58 4.96
CA VAL A 618 -11.75 -24.60 5.52
C VAL A 618 -12.33 -25.09 6.85
N LYS A 619 -12.79 -26.33 6.91
CA LYS A 619 -13.32 -26.93 8.14
C LYS A 619 -12.26 -26.95 9.26
N LEU A 620 -11.03 -27.30 8.91
CA LEU A 620 -9.91 -27.30 9.85
C LEU A 620 -9.61 -25.88 10.37
N MET A 621 -9.62 -24.89 9.49
CA MET A 621 -9.38 -23.50 9.87
C MET A 621 -10.53 -22.90 10.68
N ASP A 622 -11.76 -23.29 10.45
CA ASP A 622 -12.91 -22.90 11.28
C ASP A 622 -12.77 -23.38 12.74
N ILE A 623 -12.11 -24.52 12.97
CA ILE A 623 -11.81 -25.03 14.31
C ILE A 623 -10.65 -24.24 14.93
N ILE A 624 -9.57 -24.04 14.18
CA ILE A 624 -8.35 -23.37 14.65
C ILE A 624 -8.64 -21.90 14.97
N SER A 625 -9.35 -21.21 14.11
CA SER A 625 -9.67 -19.78 14.27
C SER A 625 -10.41 -19.48 15.58
N LYS A 626 -11.21 -20.43 16.08
CA LYS A 626 -11.91 -20.34 17.38
C LYS A 626 -10.97 -20.43 18.58
N LYS A 627 -9.89 -21.20 18.46
CA LYS A 627 -9.01 -21.53 19.57
C LYS A 627 -7.91 -20.47 19.76
N HIS A 628 -7.69 -19.62 18.77
CA HIS A 628 -6.64 -18.61 18.78
C HIS A 628 -7.17 -17.17 18.79
N PRO A 629 -6.43 -16.21 19.38
CA PRO A 629 -6.74 -14.79 19.31
C PRO A 629 -6.84 -14.28 17.86
N VAL A 630 -7.59 -13.22 17.66
CA VAL A 630 -7.82 -12.64 16.33
C VAL A 630 -6.56 -12.03 15.69
N ASP A 631 -5.60 -11.63 16.51
CA ASP A 631 -4.32 -11.06 16.10
C ASP A 631 -3.24 -12.11 15.84
N THR A 632 -3.60 -13.39 15.84
CA THR A 632 -2.66 -14.49 15.57
C THR A 632 -2.31 -14.54 14.09
N LEU A 633 -1.01 -14.57 13.80
CA LEU A 633 -0.48 -14.86 12.47
C LEU A 633 -0.34 -16.39 12.33
N PHE A 634 -1.08 -16.97 11.41
CA PHE A 634 -1.01 -18.38 11.08
C PHE A 634 -0.06 -18.64 9.92
N PHE A 635 0.64 -19.75 10.00
CA PHE A 635 1.23 -20.44 8.86
C PHE A 635 0.64 -21.85 8.79
N LEU A 636 -0.09 -22.15 7.71
CA LEU A 636 -0.52 -23.50 7.40
C LEU A 636 0.65 -24.26 6.78
N ALA A 637 1.09 -25.30 7.46
CA ALA A 637 2.24 -26.12 7.06
C ALA A 637 1.79 -27.51 6.63
N SER A 638 2.66 -28.22 5.91
CA SER A 638 2.55 -29.65 5.61
C SER A 638 3.70 -30.41 6.30
N VAL A 639 3.49 -31.66 6.65
CA VAL A 639 4.55 -32.52 7.22
C VAL A 639 5.74 -32.72 6.26
N TRP A 640 5.52 -32.46 4.98
CA TRP A 640 6.51 -32.58 3.92
C TRP A 640 7.37 -31.32 3.73
N THR A 641 6.98 -30.22 4.40
CA THR A 641 7.57 -28.90 4.23
C THR A 641 8.74 -28.72 5.17
N GLU A 642 9.88 -28.30 4.64
CA GLU A 642 11.03 -27.83 5.41
C GLU A 642 10.88 -26.34 5.71
N VAL A 643 10.66 -26.02 6.99
CA VAL A 643 10.47 -24.64 7.47
C VAL A 643 11.76 -24.15 8.09
N ASN A 644 12.26 -23.01 7.62
CA ASN A 644 13.43 -22.35 8.18
C ASN A 644 13.12 -20.93 8.67
N SER A 645 14.05 -20.30 9.37
CA SER A 645 13.88 -18.94 9.91
C SER A 645 13.67 -17.89 8.80
N ASP A 646 14.33 -18.05 7.65
CA ASP A 646 14.17 -17.13 6.51
C ASP A 646 12.76 -17.13 5.98
N PHE A 647 12.16 -18.32 5.86
CA PHE A 647 10.76 -18.44 5.46
C PHE A 647 9.81 -17.86 6.52
N LEU A 648 10.05 -18.14 7.81
CA LEU A 648 9.22 -17.59 8.88
C LEU A 648 9.27 -16.05 8.90
N ASN A 649 10.42 -15.45 8.63
CA ASN A 649 10.53 -14.00 8.49
C ASN A 649 9.77 -13.49 7.27
N ARG A 650 9.84 -14.17 6.13
CA ARG A 650 9.04 -13.80 4.95
C ARG A 650 7.54 -13.98 5.18
N CYS A 651 7.13 -14.99 5.94
CA CYS A 651 5.74 -15.13 6.38
C CYS A 651 5.28 -13.90 7.19
N ARG A 652 6.12 -13.42 8.13
CA ARG A 652 5.86 -12.21 8.92
C ARG A 652 5.80 -10.95 8.06
N MET A 653 6.73 -10.83 7.12
CA MET A 653 6.83 -9.64 6.25
C MET A 653 5.73 -9.57 5.20
N ASN A 654 5.33 -10.72 4.65
CA ASN A 654 4.39 -10.79 3.53
C ASN A 654 2.93 -10.96 3.96
N ALA A 655 2.66 -11.40 5.19
CA ALA A 655 1.31 -11.44 5.74
C ALA A 655 1.06 -10.19 6.60
N ILE A 656 0.18 -9.31 6.14
CA ILE A 656 -0.10 -8.01 6.76
C ILE A 656 -1.60 -7.94 7.07
N SER A 657 -1.94 -7.79 8.35
CA SER A 657 -3.33 -7.76 8.78
C SER A 657 -4.12 -6.62 8.14
N ASN A 658 -5.31 -6.91 7.65
CA ASN A 658 -6.21 -6.02 6.91
C ASN A 658 -5.62 -5.44 5.62
N TRP A 659 -4.52 -6.00 5.11
CA TRP A 659 -3.88 -5.53 3.90
C TRP A 659 -3.56 -6.66 2.93
N GLN A 660 -2.78 -7.66 3.37
CA GLN A 660 -2.22 -8.67 2.49
C GLN A 660 -2.17 -10.05 3.15
N VAL A 661 -2.51 -11.07 2.37
CA VAL A 661 -2.32 -12.48 2.71
C VAL A 661 -1.25 -13.09 1.81
N PHE A 662 -0.43 -13.99 2.33
CA PHE A 662 0.69 -14.57 1.60
C PHE A 662 0.47 -16.06 1.33
N PHE A 663 0.52 -16.43 0.06
CA PHE A 663 0.47 -17.81 -0.42
C PHE A 663 1.80 -18.13 -1.12
N PRO A 664 2.75 -18.76 -0.43
CA PRO A 664 4.03 -19.13 -1.03
C PRO A 664 3.83 -20.22 -2.08
N ILE A 665 4.69 -20.20 -3.12
CA ILE A 665 4.87 -21.30 -4.05
C ILE A 665 6.18 -21.98 -3.64
N HIS A 666 6.06 -23.12 -3.00
CA HIS A 666 7.22 -23.85 -2.49
C HIS A 666 8.03 -24.49 -3.62
N PHE A 667 9.31 -24.73 -3.33
CA PHE A 667 10.17 -25.55 -4.17
C PHE A 667 9.95 -27.01 -3.82
N GLN A 668 9.46 -27.81 -4.78
CA GLN A 668 9.24 -29.25 -4.63
C GLN A 668 10.39 -30.03 -5.24
N GLU A 669 10.99 -30.94 -4.45
CA GLU A 669 11.99 -31.88 -4.97
C GLU A 669 11.33 -32.91 -5.91
N TYR A 670 12.02 -33.26 -6.96
CA TYR A 670 11.58 -34.35 -7.86
C TYR A 670 11.65 -35.73 -7.19
N SER A 671 10.97 -36.70 -7.80
CA SER A 671 11.02 -38.09 -7.34
C SER A 671 12.43 -38.65 -7.30
N PRO A 672 12.95 -38.99 -6.11
CA PRO A 672 14.30 -39.56 -5.97
C PRO A 672 14.51 -40.83 -6.79
N ALA A 673 13.44 -41.64 -6.93
CA ALA A 673 13.48 -42.88 -7.69
C ALA A 673 13.76 -42.69 -9.19
N LEU A 674 13.45 -41.49 -9.73
CA LEU A 674 13.66 -41.16 -11.13
C LEU A 674 14.95 -40.37 -11.37
N ILE A 675 15.36 -39.53 -10.42
CA ILE A 675 16.54 -38.68 -10.58
C ILE A 675 17.85 -39.41 -10.26
N TYR A 676 17.83 -40.26 -9.20
CA TYR A 676 19.05 -40.91 -8.67
C TYR A 676 19.13 -42.39 -9.01
N ARG A 677 18.56 -42.81 -10.15
CA ARG A 677 18.54 -44.22 -10.59
C ARG A 677 19.90 -44.92 -10.55
N ASP A 678 20.96 -44.21 -10.93
CA ASP A 678 22.30 -44.77 -11.08
C ASP A 678 23.25 -44.44 -9.91
N GLN A 679 22.85 -43.63 -8.96
CA GLN A 679 23.63 -43.28 -7.78
C GLN A 679 23.18 -44.09 -6.58
N GLN A 680 23.88 -45.17 -6.28
CA GLN A 680 23.72 -45.78 -4.94
C GLN A 680 24.07 -44.71 -3.87
N PRO A 681 23.20 -44.48 -2.86
CA PRO A 681 23.52 -43.53 -1.80
C PRO A 681 24.73 -44.05 -1.03
N SER A 682 25.91 -43.54 -1.37
CA SER A 682 27.09 -43.75 -0.54
C SER A 682 26.85 -43.02 0.78
N ALA A 683 26.86 -43.75 1.87
CA ALA A 683 26.70 -43.27 3.26
C ALA A 683 27.67 -42.16 3.67
N ALA A 684 28.53 -41.67 2.79
CA ALA A 684 29.56 -40.67 3.03
C ALA A 684 29.21 -39.23 2.59
N SER A 685 28.01 -39.00 1.98
CA SER A 685 27.66 -37.67 1.42
C SER A 685 26.69 -36.85 2.31
N SER A 686 26.59 -37.15 3.60
CA SER A 686 25.72 -36.39 4.49
C SER A 686 26.21 -34.96 4.82
N PHE A 687 27.38 -34.56 4.31
CA PHE A 687 27.98 -33.24 4.57
C PHE A 687 28.36 -32.42 3.32
N ALA A 688 28.09 -32.88 2.15
CA ALA A 688 28.44 -32.13 0.94
C ALA A 688 27.24 -32.02 0.03
N SER A 689 26.46 -31.02 0.21
CA SER A 689 25.78 -30.35 -0.88
C SER A 689 24.56 -29.57 -0.42
N GLU A 690 24.75 -28.33 -0.04
CA GLU A 690 23.80 -27.25 -0.33
C GLU A 690 23.72 -26.97 -1.84
N THR A 691 24.33 -27.81 -2.68
CA THR A 691 24.44 -27.62 -4.10
C THR A 691 23.33 -28.38 -4.82
N LEU A 692 22.39 -27.60 -5.36
CA LEU A 692 21.46 -27.98 -6.42
C LEU A 692 20.55 -29.18 -6.10
N ARG A 693 19.53 -28.92 -5.31
CA ARG A 693 18.36 -29.81 -5.23
C ARG A 693 17.67 -29.77 -6.59
N ASP A 694 17.47 -30.91 -7.22
CA ASP A 694 16.71 -31.03 -8.45
C ASP A 694 15.20 -31.00 -8.11
N GLY A 695 14.50 -29.99 -8.62
CA GLY A 695 13.09 -29.78 -8.33
C GLY A 695 12.48 -28.69 -9.21
N HIS A 696 11.29 -28.29 -8.84
CA HIS A 696 10.56 -27.20 -9.48
C HIS A 696 9.73 -26.42 -8.45
N PHE A 697 9.24 -25.24 -8.83
CA PHE A 697 8.29 -24.51 -8.03
C PHE A 697 6.87 -24.98 -8.36
N ASP A 698 6.20 -25.63 -7.40
CA ASP A 698 4.86 -26.18 -7.59
C ASP A 698 3.79 -25.08 -7.56
N ARG A 699 3.32 -24.71 -8.74
CA ARG A 699 2.31 -23.67 -8.93
C ARG A 699 0.87 -24.17 -8.74
N HIS A 700 0.68 -25.46 -8.63
CA HIS A 700 -0.63 -26.11 -8.55
C HIS A 700 -1.13 -26.31 -7.12
N VAL A 701 -0.25 -26.19 -6.14
CA VAL A 701 -0.56 -26.34 -4.71
C VAL A 701 -0.82 -24.99 -4.05
N PHE A 702 -1.88 -24.94 -3.23
CA PHE A 702 -2.33 -23.75 -2.51
C PHE A 702 -2.54 -24.04 -1.02
N GLU A 703 -1.96 -25.10 -0.51
CA GLU A 703 -2.16 -25.58 0.86
C GLU A 703 -1.43 -24.73 1.89
N GLU A 704 -0.22 -24.26 1.54
CA GLU A 704 0.56 -23.40 2.42
C GLU A 704 0.10 -21.95 2.32
N ALA A 705 -0.10 -21.34 3.47
CA ALA A 705 -0.58 -19.95 3.55
C ALA A 705 -0.16 -19.27 4.84
N CYS A 706 0.20 -17.97 4.75
CA CYS A 706 0.43 -17.11 5.90
C CYS A 706 -0.62 -16.00 5.92
N PHE A 707 -1.39 -15.92 7.01
CA PHE A 707 -2.45 -14.92 7.16
C PHE A 707 -2.83 -14.70 8.62
N TYR A 708 -3.49 -13.60 8.88
CA TYR A 708 -4.00 -13.31 10.22
C TYR A 708 -5.38 -13.90 10.45
N ASN A 709 -5.61 -14.37 11.67
CA ASN A 709 -6.89 -14.94 12.08
C ASN A 709 -8.06 -13.97 11.87
N ALA A 710 -7.88 -12.68 12.17
CA ALA A 710 -8.90 -11.67 11.93
C ALA A 710 -9.34 -11.60 10.46
N ASP A 711 -8.39 -11.72 9.54
CA ASP A 711 -8.63 -11.62 8.10
C ASP A 711 -9.39 -12.86 7.59
N TYR A 712 -9.01 -14.05 8.08
CA TYR A 712 -9.73 -15.27 7.79
C TYR A 712 -11.16 -15.21 8.29
N MET A 713 -11.38 -14.82 9.54
CA MET A 713 -12.71 -14.72 10.13
C MET A 713 -13.61 -13.71 9.41
N ALA A 714 -13.02 -12.58 8.99
CA ALA A 714 -13.74 -11.57 8.23
C ALA A 714 -14.17 -12.09 6.85
N ALA A 715 -13.27 -12.76 6.12
CA ALA A 715 -13.57 -13.36 4.82
C ALA A 715 -14.60 -14.49 4.95
N ARG A 716 -14.45 -15.34 5.96
CA ARG A 716 -15.37 -16.44 6.25
C ARG A 716 -16.77 -15.97 6.63
N THR A 717 -16.87 -14.88 7.36
CA THR A 717 -18.15 -14.25 7.70
C THR A 717 -18.87 -13.71 6.47
N LYS A 718 -18.13 -13.09 5.55
CA LYS A 718 -18.70 -12.62 4.28
C LYS A 718 -19.19 -13.80 3.42
N MET A 719 -18.39 -14.86 3.35
CA MET A 719 -18.79 -16.08 2.65
C MET A 719 -20.09 -16.66 3.20
N ALA A 720 -20.23 -16.75 4.54
CA ALA A 720 -21.43 -17.26 5.17
C ALA A 720 -22.68 -16.39 4.95
N ALA A 721 -22.49 -15.09 4.71
CA ALA A 721 -23.58 -14.19 4.36
C ALA A 721 -24.07 -14.39 2.91
N ASP A 722 -23.15 -14.76 2.01
CA ASP A 722 -23.44 -14.94 0.59
C ASP A 722 -23.97 -16.35 0.26
N ILE A 723 -23.43 -17.36 0.91
CA ILE A 723 -23.67 -18.76 0.59
C ILE A 723 -24.09 -19.48 1.86
N LEU A 724 -25.20 -20.24 1.79
CA LEU A 724 -25.57 -21.14 2.86
C LEU A 724 -24.48 -22.21 3.01
N ASP A 725 -23.88 -22.27 4.19
CA ASP A 725 -22.90 -23.31 4.52
C ASP A 725 -23.53 -24.69 4.36
N ASN A 726 -23.00 -25.45 3.42
CA ASN A 726 -23.24 -26.87 3.37
C ASN A 726 -21.89 -27.59 3.38
N ASP A 727 -21.87 -28.81 3.91
CA ASP A 727 -20.64 -29.57 4.06
C ASP A 727 -19.95 -29.85 2.73
N GLU A 728 -20.69 -30.10 1.70
CA GLU A 728 -20.21 -30.43 0.36
C GLU A 728 -19.48 -29.22 -0.27
N LEU A 729 -19.99 -28.00 -0.05
CA LEU A 729 -19.35 -26.78 -0.51
C LEU A 729 -18.05 -26.50 0.26
N LEU A 730 -18.05 -26.68 1.59
CA LEU A 730 -16.85 -26.48 2.41
C LEU A 730 -15.75 -27.51 2.11
N GLU A 731 -16.12 -28.69 1.66
CA GLU A 731 -15.18 -29.73 1.20
C GLU A 731 -14.55 -29.42 -0.16
N SER A 732 -15.27 -28.67 -0.99
CA SER A 732 -14.82 -28.33 -2.36
C SER A 732 -13.99 -27.06 -2.45
N MET A 733 -13.83 -26.29 -1.35
CA MET A 733 -13.10 -25.01 -1.33
C MET A 733 -11.83 -25.11 -0.51
N ASP A 734 -10.81 -24.37 -0.93
CA ASP A 734 -9.59 -24.12 -0.16
C ASP A 734 -9.59 -22.70 0.47
N VAL A 735 -8.65 -22.46 1.38
CA VAL A 735 -8.49 -21.15 2.04
C VAL A 735 -8.10 -20.08 1.05
N TYR A 736 -7.36 -20.42 -0.01
CA TYR A 736 -6.99 -19.49 -1.08
C TYR A 736 -8.23 -18.90 -1.75
N GLU A 737 -9.17 -19.74 -2.11
CA GLU A 737 -10.41 -19.33 -2.77
C GLU A 737 -11.28 -18.43 -1.88
N ILE A 738 -11.30 -18.71 -0.56
CA ILE A 738 -11.98 -17.81 0.40
C ILE A 738 -11.38 -16.42 0.38
N PHE A 739 -10.05 -16.31 0.43
CA PHE A 739 -9.40 -15.00 0.40
C PHE A 739 -9.59 -14.27 -0.93
N VAL A 740 -9.50 -14.97 -2.05
CA VAL A 740 -9.71 -14.38 -3.38
C VAL A 740 -11.13 -13.83 -3.56
N ARG A 741 -12.13 -14.60 -3.12
CA ARG A 741 -13.54 -14.22 -3.38
C ARG A 741 -14.13 -13.28 -2.33
N TYR A 742 -13.73 -13.43 -1.06
CA TYR A 742 -14.46 -12.80 0.04
C TYR A 742 -13.63 -11.83 0.89
N SER A 743 -12.31 -11.75 0.74
CA SER A 743 -11.52 -10.87 1.61
C SER A 743 -11.49 -9.43 1.13
N GLY A 744 -11.27 -9.18 -0.15
CA GLY A 744 -10.92 -7.87 -0.70
C GLY A 744 -9.49 -7.42 -0.36
N LEU A 745 -8.67 -8.32 0.21
CA LEU A 745 -7.27 -8.08 0.52
C LEU A 745 -6.39 -8.40 -0.69
N HIS A 746 -5.18 -7.86 -0.68
CA HIS A 746 -4.17 -8.25 -1.65
C HIS A 746 -3.73 -9.70 -1.38
N VAL A 747 -3.91 -10.56 -2.37
CA VAL A 747 -3.46 -11.96 -2.32
C VAL A 747 -2.07 -12.05 -2.94
N PHE A 748 -1.05 -12.09 -2.09
CA PHE A 748 0.35 -12.15 -2.52
C PHE A 748 0.77 -13.59 -2.71
N ARG A 749 0.88 -14.01 -3.98
CA ARG A 749 1.33 -15.35 -4.36
C ARG A 749 2.65 -15.25 -5.14
N ALA A 750 3.70 -15.78 -4.56
CA ALA A 750 5.04 -15.70 -5.13
C ALA A 750 5.84 -16.98 -4.87
N VAL A 751 6.83 -17.26 -5.72
CA VAL A 751 7.80 -18.33 -5.47
C VAL A 751 8.59 -18.05 -4.21
N GLU A 752 8.78 -19.07 -3.38
CA GLU A 752 9.46 -18.99 -2.11
C GLU A 752 10.57 -20.03 -2.01
N PRO A 753 11.79 -19.64 -2.37
CA PRO A 753 12.94 -20.58 -2.39
C PRO A 753 13.31 -21.14 -1.01
N ALA A 754 12.97 -20.42 0.08
CA ALA A 754 13.25 -20.87 1.43
C ALA A 754 12.23 -21.88 1.96
N LEU A 755 11.12 -22.08 1.26
CA LEU A 755 10.11 -23.09 1.58
C LEU A 755 10.31 -24.29 0.65
N VAL A 756 10.85 -25.35 1.18
CA VAL A 756 11.17 -26.56 0.42
C VAL A 756 10.23 -27.68 0.82
N GLN A 757 9.70 -28.39 -0.15
CA GLN A 757 8.89 -29.59 0.07
C GLN A 757 9.60 -30.80 -0.53
N LYS A 758 9.73 -31.86 0.26
CA LYS A 758 10.22 -33.16 -0.25
C LYS A 758 9.22 -33.75 -1.21
N TYR A 759 9.71 -34.59 -2.14
CA TYR A 759 8.82 -35.29 -3.05
C TYR A 759 7.73 -36.07 -2.28
N VAL A 760 6.51 -35.82 -2.65
CA VAL A 760 5.33 -36.53 -2.15
C VAL A 760 4.39 -36.85 -3.33
N HIS A 761 3.89 -38.06 -3.37
CA HIS A 761 2.81 -38.42 -4.29
C HIS A 761 1.49 -38.18 -3.57
N ARG A 762 0.73 -37.16 -4.01
CA ARG A 762 -0.53 -36.75 -3.40
C ARG A 762 -1.66 -37.67 -3.83
N GLU A 763 -2.55 -38.02 -2.91
CA GLU A 763 -3.81 -38.69 -3.24
C GLU A 763 -4.81 -37.67 -3.79
N CYS A 764 -5.08 -37.77 -5.10
CA CYS A 764 -6.03 -36.87 -5.75
C CYS A 764 -7.43 -37.44 -5.64
N ASN A 765 -8.28 -36.81 -4.80
CA ASN A 765 -9.64 -37.26 -4.58
C ASN A 765 -10.58 -36.65 -5.64
N PRO A 766 -11.24 -37.47 -6.48
CA PRO A 766 -12.18 -37.01 -7.50
C PRO A 766 -13.48 -36.42 -6.94
N ARG A 767 -13.73 -36.54 -5.61
CA ARG A 767 -14.87 -35.92 -4.95
C ARG A 767 -14.72 -34.42 -4.71
N PHE A 768 -13.49 -33.92 -4.79
CA PHE A 768 -13.26 -32.47 -4.75
C PHE A 768 -13.73 -31.79 -6.05
N SER A 769 -13.70 -30.47 -6.08
CA SER A 769 -14.00 -29.76 -7.31
C SER A 769 -13.07 -30.21 -8.45
N GLU A 770 -13.55 -30.17 -9.67
CA GLU A 770 -12.78 -30.55 -10.87
C GLU A 770 -11.44 -29.80 -10.93
N ASP A 771 -11.42 -28.55 -10.54
CA ASP A 771 -10.21 -27.73 -10.49
C ASP A 771 -9.19 -28.27 -9.46
N ILE A 772 -9.61 -28.57 -8.24
CA ILE A 772 -8.73 -29.12 -7.19
C ILE A 772 -8.16 -30.48 -7.61
N TYR A 773 -9.00 -31.33 -8.20
CA TYR A 773 -8.56 -32.63 -8.70
C TYR A 773 -7.51 -32.49 -9.80
N HIS A 774 -7.78 -31.65 -10.80
CA HIS A 774 -6.82 -31.43 -11.90
C HIS A 774 -5.51 -30.81 -11.44
N ARG A 775 -5.54 -29.85 -10.54
CA ARG A 775 -4.33 -29.26 -9.94
C ARG A 775 -3.51 -30.31 -9.21
N CYS A 776 -4.15 -31.17 -8.43
CA CYS A 776 -3.48 -32.29 -7.75
C CYS A 776 -2.80 -33.25 -8.73
N VAL A 777 -3.48 -33.65 -9.80
CA VAL A 777 -2.90 -34.51 -10.84
C VAL A 777 -1.71 -33.84 -11.55
N LEU A 778 -1.81 -32.54 -11.84
CA LEU A 778 -0.72 -31.79 -12.47
C LEU A 778 0.50 -31.67 -11.55
N SER A 779 0.27 -31.38 -10.24
CA SER A 779 1.35 -31.37 -9.25
C SER A 779 2.09 -32.71 -9.19
N ASN A 780 1.37 -33.82 -9.16
CA ASN A 780 1.97 -35.15 -9.17
C ASN A 780 2.78 -35.43 -10.45
N LEU A 781 2.28 -35.00 -11.61
CA LEU A 781 2.96 -35.23 -12.89
C LEU A 781 4.23 -34.37 -13.02
N GLU A 782 4.16 -33.09 -12.64
CA GLU A 782 5.32 -32.20 -12.70
C GLU A 782 6.37 -32.56 -11.64
N GLY A 783 5.95 -33.07 -10.48
CA GLY A 783 6.83 -33.51 -9.40
C GLY A 783 7.61 -34.81 -9.68
N LEU A 784 7.29 -35.54 -10.76
CA LEU A 784 8.01 -36.76 -11.10
C LEU A 784 9.47 -36.47 -11.47
N ALA A 785 9.69 -35.65 -12.46
CA ALA A 785 11.02 -35.24 -12.93
C ALA A 785 10.89 -34.18 -14.03
N SER A 786 11.99 -33.49 -14.35
CA SER A 786 12.02 -32.60 -15.50
C SER A 786 11.74 -33.35 -16.81
N ARG A 787 11.22 -32.63 -17.82
CA ARG A 787 10.94 -33.24 -19.16
C ARG A 787 12.17 -33.90 -19.77
N SER A 788 13.36 -33.36 -19.55
CA SER A 788 14.61 -33.94 -20.03
C SER A 788 14.95 -35.26 -19.33
N HIS A 789 14.78 -35.32 -18.00
CA HIS A 789 15.02 -36.57 -17.26
C HIS A 789 14.01 -37.66 -17.64
N LEU A 790 12.72 -37.31 -17.82
CA LEU A 790 11.72 -38.27 -18.28
C LEU A 790 12.00 -38.78 -19.68
N ALA A 791 12.43 -37.90 -20.61
CA ALA A 791 12.82 -38.31 -21.97
C ALA A 791 14.02 -39.25 -21.92
N MET A 792 15.06 -38.94 -21.14
CA MET A 792 16.24 -39.84 -21.02
C MET A 792 15.83 -41.20 -20.46
N ALA A 793 15.01 -41.22 -19.41
CA ALA A 793 14.52 -42.49 -18.82
C ALA A 793 13.74 -43.35 -19.82
N LEU A 794 12.93 -42.74 -20.69
CA LEU A 794 12.21 -43.43 -21.75
C LEU A 794 13.16 -43.99 -22.82
N PHE A 795 14.17 -43.22 -23.30
CA PHE A 795 15.17 -43.68 -24.23
C PHE A 795 15.99 -44.85 -23.71
N GLU A 796 16.38 -44.82 -22.44
CA GLU A 796 17.11 -45.93 -21.81
C GLU A 796 16.24 -47.19 -21.72
N GLN A 797 14.95 -47.04 -21.40
CA GLN A 797 14.01 -48.14 -21.37
C GLN A 797 13.79 -48.76 -22.75
N GLU A 798 13.67 -47.94 -23.79
CA GLU A 798 13.54 -48.41 -25.17
C GLU A 798 14.80 -49.16 -25.62
N GLN A 799 16.00 -48.65 -25.30
CA GLN A 799 17.26 -49.34 -25.59
C GLN A 799 17.34 -50.67 -24.83
N ALA A 800 16.95 -50.74 -23.55
CA ALA A 800 16.93 -51.97 -22.79
C ALA A 800 15.94 -53.03 -23.35
N ASN A 801 14.83 -52.55 -23.88
CA ASN A 801 13.83 -53.44 -24.50
C ASN A 801 14.22 -53.91 -25.94
N SER A 802 15.15 -53.23 -26.57
CA SER A 802 15.63 -53.54 -27.94
C SER A 802 16.85 -54.47 -27.94
N THR A 803 17.51 -54.65 -26.80
CA THR A 803 18.60 -55.60 -26.58
C THR A 803 18.05 -56.89 -25.96
#